data_1fb6104dd8b50a63167e278cea6730ac
#
_entry.id   1fb6104dd8b50a63167e278cea6730ac
#
_cell.length_a   1.000
_cell.length_b   1.000
_cell.length_c   1.000
_cell.angle_alpha   90.00
_cell.angle_beta   90.00
_cell.angle_gamma   90.00
#
_symmetry.space_group_name_H-M   'P 1'
#
loop_
_entity.id
_entity.type
_entity.pdbx_description
1 polymer ?
#
loop_
_entity_poly.entity_id
_entity_poly.type
_entity_poly.pdbx_seq_one_letter_code
_entity_poly.pdbx_strand_id
1 'polypeptide(L)'
;MRPSLAAILLAVTPAIAPLSAAAAAGPALTVDAAQDRHPISPHVYGMNFADAALADELDLPVRRWGGNATTRYDYRYDTTNRASDWFFENIAEENDDPAALPDGSSTDEFVEQDRSTDTDTILTVPLIGWAPKARDGSCGFSVAKYGPQQRTDEWRPDCGNGIQPDGTPVTGNDPRDTSAPVGASYVTSWIDHLTEKYGTADEGGVRFYNLDNEPDIWHSTHRDVHPLGASSAELRDRAIEIGAAVKAADPGAATLGPVGWGWTSWDYSGLDQETCGRTGCWADPPDRAARGGLPFTTWYLQQLRAYEQAHGTRVLDYFDMHFYPQANGVAFGNGNDPATNALRLRSTRSLWDPTYVDESWINTTTRVVPRMRDLVAANYPGTKTAITEYNWGALDHVNGALAQADILGIFGRERLDLATLWAPPSSTQPGAYAFRMYRNYDGAGGRFGDIGVRATSADQSLLSVYGAERSTDGALTVMVVNKSGAAQTSPVSLAGRGSGTARVYRYGADNPAAIVRAADQPVSAGAFETTFPADSVTLFVLPRADSTPPTVTARYLNLDRAPGDNQIKPGIQVDNGGATAVPLSRVTVRYWFTRDGGSRRSTRGATGPRSAAARSPGGRSRCPPVGRARTRTSRWASPRARWRRTRRPGSSSSVCPSRTGRR
;
A
#
# COMPACT_ATOMS: atom_id res chain seq x y z
N MET A 1 -8.45 -25.04 -85.90
CA MET A 1 -8.21 -24.04 -84.85
C MET A 1 -9.52 -23.73 -84.19
N ARG A 2 -9.70 -24.16 -82.96
CA ARG A 2 -10.87 -23.82 -82.11
C ARG A 2 -10.32 -23.28 -80.81
N PRO A 3 -10.78 -22.14 -80.28
CA PRO A 3 -10.34 -21.66 -79.01
C PRO A 3 -11.19 -22.28 -77.87
N SER A 4 -10.51 -22.73 -76.81
CA SER A 4 -11.12 -23.24 -75.60
C SER A 4 -11.49 -22.05 -74.67
N LEU A 5 -12.74 -21.97 -74.28
CA LEU A 5 -13.17 -21.07 -73.21
C LEU A 5 -12.82 -21.70 -71.84
N ALA A 6 -12.02 -20.98 -71.06
CA ALA A 6 -11.79 -21.28 -69.64
C ALA A 6 -12.89 -20.59 -68.81
N ALA A 7 -13.69 -21.37 -68.07
CA ALA A 7 -14.67 -20.87 -67.12
C ALA A 7 -13.95 -20.63 -65.78
N ILE A 8 -13.96 -19.37 -65.29
CA ILE A 8 -13.51 -19.00 -63.93
C ILE A 8 -14.69 -19.20 -62.96
N LEU A 9 -14.59 -20.21 -62.09
CA LEU A 9 -15.49 -20.38 -60.96
C LEU A 9 -15.04 -19.41 -59.82
N LEU A 10 -15.80 -18.37 -59.54
CA LEU A 10 -15.67 -17.60 -58.30
C LEU A 10 -16.31 -18.39 -57.16
N ALA A 11 -15.49 -18.90 -56.25
CA ALA A 11 -15.97 -19.45 -54.97
C ALA A 11 -16.20 -18.31 -54.00
N VAL A 12 -17.45 -18.00 -53.68
CA VAL A 12 -17.85 -17.11 -52.60
C VAL A 12 -17.83 -17.92 -51.32
N THR A 13 -16.81 -17.75 -50.49
CA THR A 13 -16.80 -18.27 -49.13
C THR A 13 -17.65 -17.35 -48.23
N PRO A 14 -18.70 -17.86 -47.56
CA PRO A 14 -19.42 -17.05 -46.60
C PRO A 14 -18.50 -16.77 -45.39
N ALA A 15 -18.29 -15.49 -45.06
CA ALA A 15 -17.66 -15.07 -43.82
C ALA A 15 -18.59 -15.46 -42.67
N ILE A 16 -18.23 -16.48 -41.92
CA ILE A 16 -18.89 -16.82 -40.65
C ILE A 16 -18.43 -15.76 -39.66
N ALA A 17 -19.31 -14.80 -39.35
CA ALA A 17 -19.11 -13.90 -38.24
C ALA A 17 -19.07 -14.76 -36.95
N PRO A 18 -18.14 -14.50 -36.02
CA PRO A 18 -18.12 -15.22 -34.75
C PRO A 18 -19.44 -14.94 -34.02
N LEU A 19 -20.19 -15.99 -33.71
CA LEU A 19 -21.32 -15.88 -32.77
C LEU A 19 -20.74 -15.42 -31.43
N SER A 20 -21.04 -14.19 -31.01
CA SER A 20 -20.82 -13.77 -29.64
C SER A 20 -21.58 -14.72 -28.73
N ALA A 21 -20.88 -15.45 -27.88
CA ALA A 21 -21.49 -16.28 -26.88
C ALA A 21 -22.45 -15.40 -26.04
N ALA A 22 -23.69 -15.83 -25.87
CA ALA A 22 -24.64 -15.14 -25.01
C ALA A 22 -24.07 -15.08 -23.59
N ALA A 23 -24.17 -13.90 -22.93
CA ALA A 23 -23.72 -13.76 -21.56
C ALA A 23 -24.50 -14.70 -20.64
N ALA A 24 -23.79 -15.38 -19.73
CA ALA A 24 -24.42 -16.24 -18.75
C ALA A 24 -25.21 -15.41 -17.71
N ALA A 25 -26.27 -16.00 -17.14
CA ALA A 25 -26.94 -15.40 -15.99
C ALA A 25 -25.98 -15.41 -14.77
N GLY A 26 -25.59 -14.23 -14.33
CA GLY A 26 -24.68 -14.06 -13.20
C GLY A 26 -25.42 -13.92 -11.85
N PRO A 27 -24.70 -13.96 -10.73
CA PRO A 27 -25.26 -13.84 -9.39
C PRO A 27 -25.86 -12.45 -9.15
N ALA A 28 -26.91 -12.38 -8.34
CA ALA A 28 -27.48 -11.11 -7.91
C ALA A 28 -26.49 -10.36 -6.99
N LEU A 29 -26.32 -9.06 -7.22
CA LEU A 29 -25.48 -8.17 -6.45
C LEU A 29 -26.33 -7.18 -5.66
N THR A 30 -26.02 -6.98 -4.38
CA THR A 30 -26.72 -6.02 -3.52
C THR A 30 -25.72 -5.12 -2.82
N VAL A 31 -25.96 -3.80 -2.84
CA VAL A 31 -25.19 -2.81 -2.08
C VAL A 31 -26.16 -1.99 -1.23
N ASP A 32 -25.91 -1.91 0.07
CA ASP A 32 -26.70 -1.11 1.01
C ASP A 32 -25.82 -0.04 1.67
N ALA A 33 -25.98 1.19 1.21
CA ALA A 33 -25.18 2.32 1.67
C ALA A 33 -25.47 2.75 3.13
N ALA A 34 -26.55 2.23 3.74
CA ALA A 34 -26.89 2.52 5.14
C ALA A 34 -26.36 1.48 6.13
N GLN A 35 -25.91 0.33 5.63
CA GLN A 35 -25.51 -0.79 6.47
C GLN A 35 -23.99 -0.97 6.50
N ASP A 36 -23.49 -1.49 7.63
CA ASP A 36 -22.09 -1.85 7.85
C ASP A 36 -21.08 -0.71 7.51
N ARG A 37 -21.47 0.52 7.78
CA ARG A 37 -20.65 1.70 7.48
C ARG A 37 -19.41 1.73 8.35
N HIS A 38 -18.24 1.80 7.73
CA HIS A 38 -16.96 1.87 8.42
C HIS A 38 -15.91 2.59 7.57
N PRO A 39 -14.89 3.21 8.17
CA PRO A 39 -13.79 3.78 7.41
C PRO A 39 -12.97 2.68 6.73
N ILE A 40 -12.56 2.91 5.49
CA ILE A 40 -11.52 2.14 4.80
C ILE A 40 -10.21 2.90 5.00
N SER A 41 -9.22 2.24 5.62
CA SER A 41 -7.90 2.85 5.80
C SER A 41 -7.23 3.11 4.44
N PRO A 42 -6.69 4.31 4.19
CA PRO A 42 -5.93 4.54 2.96
C PRO A 42 -4.69 3.64 2.87
N HIS A 43 -4.11 3.24 4.01
CA HIS A 43 -2.88 2.46 4.05
C HIS A 43 -3.04 1.00 3.57
N VAL A 44 -4.25 0.53 3.25
CA VAL A 44 -4.42 -0.81 2.62
C VAL A 44 -3.99 -0.85 1.16
N TYR A 45 -3.66 0.30 0.57
CA TYR A 45 -3.20 0.42 -0.82
C TYR A 45 -1.69 0.62 -0.93
N GLY A 46 -0.91 0.19 0.06
CA GLY A 46 0.54 0.35 0.08
C GLY A 46 1.30 -0.65 -0.78
N MET A 47 2.60 -0.36 -0.98
CA MET A 47 3.55 -1.22 -1.69
C MET A 47 4.92 -1.18 -1.03
N ASN A 48 5.69 -2.27 -1.13
CA ASN A 48 7.12 -2.27 -0.87
C ASN A 48 7.84 -1.63 -2.08
N PHE A 49 8.84 -0.82 -1.88
CA PHE A 49 9.78 -0.32 -2.90
C PHE A 49 9.17 0.23 -4.22
N ALA A 50 7.93 0.69 -4.22
CA ALA A 50 7.35 1.29 -5.43
C ALA A 50 8.19 2.48 -5.91
N ASP A 51 8.35 2.62 -7.24
CA ASP A 51 9.06 3.77 -7.80
C ASP A 51 8.28 5.09 -7.63
N ALA A 52 9.01 6.20 -7.71
CA ALA A 52 8.45 7.53 -7.48
C ALA A 52 7.33 7.90 -8.44
N ALA A 53 7.40 7.44 -9.69
CA ALA A 53 6.42 7.78 -10.71
C ALA A 53 5.09 7.06 -10.45
N LEU A 54 5.15 5.78 -10.08
CA LEU A 54 3.97 5.00 -9.71
C LEU A 54 3.38 5.51 -8.38
N ALA A 55 4.23 5.83 -7.40
CA ALA A 55 3.79 6.37 -6.12
C ALA A 55 3.05 7.71 -6.27
N ASP A 56 3.59 8.65 -7.08
CA ASP A 56 2.96 9.94 -7.36
C ASP A 56 1.63 9.77 -8.14
N GLU A 57 1.63 8.91 -9.17
CA GLU A 57 0.43 8.64 -9.98
C GLU A 57 -0.73 8.07 -9.15
N LEU A 58 -0.43 7.14 -8.27
CA LEU A 58 -1.42 6.48 -7.43
C LEU A 58 -1.76 7.28 -6.17
N ASP A 59 -1.03 8.37 -5.89
CA ASP A 59 -1.05 9.02 -4.57
C ASP A 59 -0.93 7.93 -3.49
N LEU A 60 0.18 7.16 -3.60
CA LEU A 60 0.43 5.96 -2.81
C LEU A 60 0.45 6.34 -1.32
N PRO A 61 -0.38 5.71 -0.47
CA PRO A 61 -0.52 6.18 0.90
C PRO A 61 0.62 5.75 1.82
N VAL A 62 1.28 4.64 1.50
CA VAL A 62 2.37 4.09 2.32
C VAL A 62 3.30 3.22 1.50
N ARG A 63 4.60 3.33 1.75
CA ARG A 63 5.66 2.52 1.15
C ARG A 63 6.55 1.92 2.23
N ARG A 64 6.99 0.68 2.02
CA ARG A 64 7.80 -0.05 2.99
C ARG A 64 9.20 -0.34 2.46
N TRP A 65 10.19 -0.10 3.32
CA TRP A 65 11.53 -0.63 3.25
C TRP A 65 11.58 -1.89 4.11
N GLY A 66 11.56 -3.07 3.48
CA GLY A 66 11.44 -4.36 4.18
C GLY A 66 12.15 -5.50 3.47
N GLY A 67 11.96 -6.71 3.99
CA GLY A 67 12.60 -7.93 3.51
C GLY A 67 13.88 -8.28 4.28
N ASN A 68 14.45 -9.47 4.01
CA ASN A 68 15.56 -10.04 4.78
C ASN A 68 16.78 -9.11 4.88
N ALA A 69 17.14 -8.40 3.82
CA ALA A 69 18.29 -7.52 3.81
C ALA A 69 18.15 -6.36 4.82
N THR A 70 16.92 -5.91 5.10
CA THR A 70 16.67 -4.76 5.99
C THR A 70 16.80 -5.11 7.47
N THR A 71 16.64 -6.38 7.86
CA THR A 71 16.94 -6.88 9.20
C THR A 71 18.36 -6.54 9.66
N ARG A 72 19.29 -6.47 8.72
CA ARG A 72 20.70 -6.16 8.98
C ARG A 72 21.16 -5.06 8.03
N TYR A 73 20.68 -3.84 8.25
CA TYR A 73 21.11 -2.63 7.59
C TYR A 73 21.83 -1.72 8.56
N ASP A 74 22.93 -1.11 8.13
CA ASP A 74 23.62 -0.07 8.90
C ASP A 74 23.64 1.25 8.11
N TYR A 75 22.84 2.23 8.57
CA TYR A 75 22.69 3.54 7.93
C TYR A 75 23.98 4.36 7.94
N ARG A 76 24.88 4.09 8.90
CA ARG A 76 26.17 4.80 9.01
C ARG A 76 27.16 4.38 7.94
N TYR A 77 27.01 3.17 7.44
CA TYR A 77 27.80 2.59 6.37
C TYR A 77 27.01 2.38 5.08
N ASP A 78 25.73 2.67 5.11
CA ASP A 78 24.80 2.41 4.01
C ASP A 78 25.01 1.02 3.39
N THR A 79 24.90 0.01 4.24
CA THR A 79 25.25 -1.37 3.91
C THR A 79 24.22 -2.31 4.48
N THR A 80 23.71 -3.20 3.64
CA THR A 80 22.87 -4.33 4.05
C THR A 80 23.67 -5.62 4.10
N ASN A 81 23.30 -6.56 4.99
CA ASN A 81 23.68 -7.95 4.83
C ASN A 81 22.56 -8.68 4.08
N ARG A 82 22.89 -9.31 2.96
CA ARG A 82 21.92 -9.94 2.06
C ARG A 82 21.39 -11.29 2.57
N ALA A 83 21.69 -11.67 3.80
CA ALA A 83 21.17 -12.88 4.42
C ALA A 83 21.43 -14.15 3.58
N SER A 84 20.59 -15.15 3.71
CA SER A 84 20.61 -16.35 2.85
C SER A 84 20.26 -16.09 1.39
N ASP A 85 19.66 -14.94 1.11
CA ASP A 85 19.25 -14.56 -0.25
C ASP A 85 20.46 -14.37 -1.17
N TRP A 86 21.60 -13.89 -0.58
CA TRP A 86 22.85 -13.74 -1.32
C TRP A 86 24.08 -13.97 -0.42
N PHE A 87 24.45 -15.20 -0.19
CA PHE A 87 25.70 -15.67 0.43
C PHE A 87 26.08 -15.00 1.75
N PHE A 88 25.11 -14.43 2.50
CA PHE A 88 25.34 -13.72 3.78
C PHE A 88 26.36 -12.59 3.65
N GLU A 89 26.37 -11.91 2.54
CA GLU A 89 27.30 -10.83 2.21
C GLU A 89 26.83 -9.48 2.72
N ASN A 90 27.80 -8.69 3.21
CA ASN A 90 27.65 -7.26 3.37
C ASN A 90 27.79 -6.59 2.00
N ILE A 91 26.70 -6.12 1.46
CA ILE A 91 26.71 -5.36 0.20
C ILE A 91 26.40 -3.90 0.51
N ALA A 92 27.37 -3.05 0.16
CA ALA A 92 27.16 -1.62 0.23
C ALA A 92 26.12 -1.19 -0.79
N GLU A 93 25.14 -0.40 -0.36
CA GLU A 93 24.17 0.19 -1.27
C GLU A 93 24.84 1.21 -2.20
N GLU A 94 24.24 1.47 -3.36
CA GLU A 94 24.71 2.55 -4.24
C GLU A 94 24.58 3.88 -3.50
N ASN A 95 25.65 4.69 -3.55
CA ASN A 95 25.72 5.96 -2.85
C ASN A 95 26.65 6.91 -3.60
N ASP A 96 26.16 8.09 -3.95
CA ASP A 96 26.89 9.07 -4.75
C ASP A 96 28.05 9.74 -3.95
N ASP A 97 27.92 9.86 -2.61
CA ASP A 97 28.93 10.44 -1.73
C ASP A 97 29.07 9.63 -0.41
N PRO A 98 29.73 8.47 -0.44
CA PRO A 98 29.93 7.66 0.77
C PRO A 98 30.70 8.37 1.91
N ALA A 99 31.39 9.48 1.61
CA ALA A 99 32.10 10.27 2.62
C ALA A 99 31.17 11.16 3.47
N ALA A 100 29.96 11.43 2.97
CA ALA A 100 28.94 12.19 3.68
C ALA A 100 28.10 11.34 4.64
N LEU A 101 28.19 10.00 4.58
CA LEU A 101 27.38 9.13 5.43
C LEU A 101 27.47 9.50 6.91
N PRO A 102 26.34 9.44 7.63
CA PRO A 102 25.04 8.84 7.27
C PRO A 102 24.13 9.69 6.37
N ASP A 103 24.48 10.95 6.07
CA ASP A 103 23.68 11.78 5.18
C ASP A 103 23.70 11.24 3.75
N GLY A 104 22.51 11.16 3.14
CA GLY A 104 22.34 10.61 1.79
C GLY A 104 22.45 9.10 1.73
N SER A 105 22.23 8.41 2.84
CA SER A 105 22.07 6.96 2.85
C SER A 105 20.84 6.52 2.03
N SER A 106 20.81 5.27 1.60
CA SER A 106 19.66 4.73 0.84
C SER A 106 18.35 4.86 1.60
N THR A 107 18.36 4.80 2.93
CA THR A 107 17.16 5.07 3.73
C THR A 107 16.79 6.55 3.75
N ASP A 108 17.76 7.44 3.70
CA ASP A 108 17.50 8.88 3.51
C ASP A 108 16.82 9.12 2.15
N GLU A 109 17.36 8.55 1.08
CA GLU A 109 16.78 8.65 -0.26
C GLU A 109 15.36 8.05 -0.32
N PHE A 110 15.15 6.94 0.37
CA PHE A 110 13.84 6.32 0.48
C PHE A 110 12.83 7.26 1.13
N VAL A 111 13.18 7.87 2.26
CA VAL A 111 12.32 8.86 2.95
C VAL A 111 12.12 10.12 2.09
N GLU A 112 13.16 10.59 1.40
CA GLU A 112 13.06 11.75 0.51
C GLU A 112 12.11 11.49 -0.68
N GLN A 113 12.15 10.30 -1.27
CA GLN A 113 11.20 9.89 -2.30
C GLN A 113 9.77 9.92 -1.74
N ASP A 114 9.51 9.29 -0.59
CA ASP A 114 8.18 9.23 0.02
C ASP A 114 7.65 10.63 0.33
N ARG A 115 8.47 11.49 0.89
CA ARG A 115 8.11 12.90 1.12
C ARG A 115 7.81 13.64 -0.17
N SER A 116 8.49 13.31 -1.26
CA SER A 116 8.27 13.97 -2.57
C SER A 116 6.93 13.59 -3.20
N THR A 117 6.37 12.43 -2.82
CA THR A 117 5.11 11.87 -3.34
C THR A 117 3.97 11.89 -2.31
N ASP A 118 4.16 12.55 -1.16
CA ASP A 118 3.19 12.58 -0.02
C ASP A 118 2.80 11.17 0.48
N THR A 119 3.77 10.25 0.46
CA THR A 119 3.65 8.86 0.88
C THR A 119 4.17 8.71 2.31
N ASP A 120 3.46 7.98 3.18
CA ASP A 120 3.96 7.62 4.51
C ASP A 120 5.04 6.51 4.39
N THR A 121 6.10 6.61 5.17
CA THR A 121 7.22 5.65 5.16
C THR A 121 7.08 4.59 6.26
N ILE A 122 7.37 3.32 5.92
CA ILE A 122 7.65 2.24 6.87
C ILE A 122 9.13 1.87 6.75
N LEU A 123 9.90 1.96 7.83
CA LEU A 123 11.26 1.44 7.91
C LEU A 123 11.33 0.22 8.82
N THR A 124 12.22 -0.72 8.51
CA THR A 124 12.53 -1.86 9.37
C THR A 124 13.68 -1.51 10.30
N VAL A 125 13.50 -1.69 11.62
CA VAL A 125 14.55 -1.53 12.63
C VAL A 125 14.99 -2.90 13.17
N PRO A 126 16.30 -3.13 13.34
CA PRO A 126 16.83 -4.45 13.68
C PRO A 126 16.48 -4.87 15.12
N LEU A 127 15.79 -6.02 15.29
CA LEU A 127 15.68 -6.73 16.56
C LEU A 127 16.74 -7.80 16.71
N ILE A 128 17.28 -8.31 15.60
CA ILE A 128 18.26 -9.42 15.60
C ILE A 128 19.54 -9.12 16.40
N GLY A 129 19.82 -7.85 16.66
CA GLY A 129 20.96 -7.42 17.48
C GLY A 129 22.30 -7.35 16.75
N TRP A 130 22.32 -7.40 15.43
CA TRP A 130 23.50 -7.36 14.58
C TRP A 130 23.28 -6.47 13.36
N ALA A 131 24.26 -5.64 13.01
CA ALA A 131 24.27 -4.86 11.77
C ALA A 131 25.67 -4.95 11.12
N PRO A 132 25.81 -4.74 9.80
CA PRO A 132 27.09 -4.67 9.13
C PRO A 132 28.05 -3.71 9.81
N LYS A 133 29.33 -4.10 9.94
CA LYS A 133 30.33 -3.28 10.62
C LYS A 133 31.09 -2.35 9.68
N ALA A 134 30.98 -2.55 8.37
CA ALA A 134 31.73 -1.79 7.35
C ALA A 134 31.17 -2.03 5.94
N ARG A 135 31.57 -1.16 5.00
CA ARG A 135 31.34 -1.32 3.54
C ARG A 135 32.43 -2.17 2.89
N ASP A 136 32.71 -3.36 3.39
CA ASP A 136 33.90 -4.15 3.04
C ASP A 136 33.63 -5.39 2.18
N GLY A 137 32.36 -5.70 1.93
CA GLY A 137 31.97 -6.91 1.16
C GLY A 137 32.27 -8.22 1.88
N SER A 138 32.46 -8.18 3.19
CA SER A 138 32.66 -9.39 4.00
C SER A 138 31.42 -10.27 4.03
N CYS A 139 31.59 -11.57 4.24
CA CYS A 139 30.49 -12.54 4.27
C CYS A 139 30.57 -13.47 5.46
N GLY A 140 29.39 -13.93 5.94
CA GLY A 140 29.26 -14.72 7.17
C GLY A 140 29.92 -16.11 7.09
N PHE A 141 30.13 -16.63 5.88
CA PHE A 141 30.71 -17.95 5.65
C PHE A 141 31.86 -17.90 4.64
N SER A 142 32.96 -17.20 4.98
CA SER A 142 34.20 -17.18 4.19
C SER A 142 34.72 -18.59 3.94
N VAL A 143 34.98 -18.95 2.70
CA VAL A 143 35.56 -20.25 2.30
C VAL A 143 37.00 -20.37 2.82
N ALA A 144 37.75 -19.29 2.78
CA ALA A 144 39.12 -19.25 3.30
C ALA A 144 39.16 -19.54 4.81
N LYS A 145 38.14 -19.08 5.56
CA LYS A 145 38.08 -19.25 7.02
C LYS A 145 37.39 -20.53 7.45
N TYR A 146 36.31 -20.91 6.79
CA TYR A 146 35.42 -22.02 7.22
C TYR A 146 35.46 -23.25 6.30
N GLY A 147 36.33 -23.25 5.29
CA GLY A 147 36.51 -24.36 4.38
C GLY A 147 35.55 -24.37 3.18
N PRO A 148 35.69 -25.39 2.32
CA PRO A 148 34.91 -25.55 1.11
C PRO A 148 33.41 -25.63 1.37
N GLN A 149 32.61 -25.04 0.50
CA GLN A 149 31.15 -25.03 0.60
C GLN A 149 30.50 -25.46 -0.72
N GLN A 150 29.23 -25.84 -0.70
CA GLN A 150 28.51 -26.35 -1.87
C GLN A 150 28.37 -25.31 -2.96
N ARG A 151 28.18 -24.05 -2.60
CA ARG A 151 28.05 -22.93 -3.54
C ARG A 151 28.78 -21.72 -2.98
N THR A 152 29.37 -20.96 -3.89
CA THR A 152 30.01 -19.67 -3.62
C THR A 152 29.47 -18.62 -4.57
N ASP A 153 29.58 -17.37 -4.20
CA ASP A 153 29.27 -16.26 -5.10
C ASP A 153 30.27 -16.23 -6.26
N GLU A 154 29.77 -16.02 -7.47
CA GLU A 154 30.60 -15.95 -8.69
C GLU A 154 31.49 -14.70 -8.74
N TRP A 155 31.07 -13.59 -8.14
CA TRP A 155 31.84 -12.35 -8.07
C TRP A 155 32.76 -12.27 -6.86
N ARG A 156 32.43 -13.03 -5.78
CA ARG A 156 33.20 -13.10 -4.51
C ARG A 156 33.36 -14.57 -4.10
N PRO A 157 34.25 -15.34 -4.75
CA PRO A 157 34.36 -16.79 -4.53
C PRO A 157 34.71 -17.19 -3.09
N ASP A 158 35.17 -16.28 -2.24
CA ASP A 158 35.35 -16.53 -0.81
C ASP A 158 34.02 -16.56 -0.03
N CYS A 159 32.94 -16.03 -0.59
CA CYS A 159 31.65 -16.00 0.07
C CYS A 159 30.84 -17.24 -0.28
N GLY A 160 30.66 -18.10 0.71
CA GLY A 160 29.94 -19.36 0.57
C GLY A 160 28.50 -19.30 1.06
N ASN A 161 27.71 -20.30 0.66
CA ASN A 161 26.32 -20.46 1.12
C ASN A 161 26.19 -21.06 2.54
N GLY A 162 27.31 -21.26 3.24
CA GLY A 162 27.36 -21.84 4.58
C GLY A 162 26.98 -23.31 4.66
N ILE A 163 26.98 -24.05 3.56
CA ILE A 163 26.72 -25.49 3.51
C ILE A 163 28.00 -26.20 3.04
N GLN A 164 28.49 -27.15 3.83
CA GLN A 164 29.63 -27.95 3.48
C GLN A 164 29.34 -28.86 2.27
N PRO A 165 30.37 -29.41 1.59
CA PRO A 165 30.17 -30.30 0.44
C PRO A 165 29.32 -31.52 0.72
N ASP A 166 29.31 -32.02 1.97
CA ASP A 166 28.50 -33.15 2.41
C ASP A 166 27.03 -32.82 2.74
N GLY A 167 26.64 -31.53 2.60
CA GLY A 167 25.29 -31.06 2.86
C GLY A 167 25.05 -30.58 4.31
N THR A 168 26.05 -30.68 5.18
CA THR A 168 25.92 -30.20 6.57
C THR A 168 26.13 -28.68 6.65
N PRO A 169 25.40 -27.98 7.53
CA PRO A 169 25.64 -26.56 7.75
C PRO A 169 27.05 -26.31 8.34
N VAL A 170 27.71 -25.25 7.87
CA VAL A 170 28.86 -24.67 8.56
C VAL A 170 28.39 -24.15 9.91
N THR A 171 29.09 -24.54 10.99
CA THR A 171 28.81 -24.10 12.36
C THR A 171 30.05 -23.52 13.02
N GLY A 172 29.86 -22.73 14.09
CA GLY A 172 30.97 -22.11 14.82
C GLY A 172 31.60 -20.92 14.13
N ASN A 173 30.95 -20.36 13.13
CA ASN A 173 31.34 -19.08 12.55
C ASN A 173 31.15 -17.94 13.57
N ASP A 174 31.95 -16.89 13.46
CA ASP A 174 31.88 -15.71 14.34
C ASP A 174 31.02 -14.62 13.69
N PRO A 175 29.89 -14.21 14.29
CA PRO A 175 29.09 -13.09 13.80
C PRO A 175 29.89 -11.80 13.56
N ARG A 176 30.97 -11.60 14.30
CA ARG A 176 31.85 -10.43 14.18
C ARG A 176 32.68 -10.41 12.91
N ASP A 177 32.67 -11.47 12.13
CA ASP A 177 33.31 -11.47 10.80
C ASP A 177 32.69 -10.40 9.89
N THR A 178 31.37 -10.26 9.96
CA THR A 178 30.60 -9.32 9.11
C THR A 178 29.97 -8.18 9.89
N SER A 179 29.64 -8.38 11.17
CA SER A 179 28.70 -7.53 11.89
C SER A 179 29.23 -7.05 13.23
N ALA A 180 28.70 -5.93 13.69
CA ALA A 180 28.81 -5.43 15.04
C ALA A 180 27.51 -5.61 15.80
N PRO A 181 27.57 -5.84 17.15
CA PRO A 181 26.36 -5.88 17.96
C PRO A 181 25.68 -4.51 18.00
N VAL A 182 24.36 -4.49 17.84
CA VAL A 182 23.50 -3.30 17.91
C VAL A 182 22.30 -3.57 18.82
N GLY A 183 21.70 -2.51 19.36
CA GLY A 183 20.54 -2.58 20.24
C GLY A 183 19.80 -1.25 20.28
N ALA A 184 19.09 -0.95 21.36
CA ALA A 184 18.25 0.23 21.51
C ALA A 184 18.97 1.54 21.20
N SER A 185 20.22 1.72 21.66
CA SER A 185 21.00 2.94 21.40
C SER A 185 21.28 3.16 19.91
N TYR A 186 21.53 2.09 19.17
CA TYR A 186 21.70 2.17 17.71
C TYR A 186 20.41 2.64 17.03
N VAL A 187 19.28 2.03 17.38
CA VAL A 187 17.98 2.40 16.83
C VAL A 187 17.61 3.84 17.18
N THR A 188 17.81 4.25 18.44
CA THR A 188 17.61 5.65 18.85
C THR A 188 18.45 6.61 18.02
N SER A 189 19.77 6.35 17.86
CA SER A 189 20.64 7.22 17.08
C SER A 189 20.24 7.31 15.60
N TRP A 190 19.70 6.22 15.03
CA TRP A 190 19.18 6.27 13.66
C TRP A 190 17.88 7.09 13.57
N ILE A 191 16.96 6.92 14.52
CA ILE A 191 15.73 7.72 14.57
C ILE A 191 16.06 9.20 14.82
N ASP A 192 17.04 9.52 15.68
CA ASP A 192 17.51 10.90 15.91
C ASP A 192 18.02 11.54 14.61
N HIS A 193 18.84 10.80 13.83
CA HIS A 193 19.28 11.24 12.50
C HIS A 193 18.09 11.54 11.56
N LEU A 194 17.11 10.62 11.49
CA LEU A 194 15.94 10.79 10.64
C LEU A 194 15.04 11.95 11.10
N THR A 195 14.85 12.11 12.42
CA THR A 195 14.00 13.18 12.96
C THR A 195 14.68 14.56 12.86
N GLU A 196 16.00 14.63 13.03
CA GLU A 196 16.77 15.87 12.81
C GLU A 196 16.64 16.33 11.35
N LYS A 197 16.69 15.40 10.42
CA LYS A 197 16.67 15.72 8.98
C LYS A 197 15.25 15.95 8.43
N TYR A 198 14.29 15.16 8.86
CA TYR A 198 12.95 15.11 8.26
C TYR A 198 11.81 15.54 9.19
N GLY A 199 12.09 15.76 10.47
CA GLY A 199 11.07 15.98 11.51
C GLY A 199 10.54 14.68 12.08
N THR A 200 9.81 14.77 13.19
CA THR A 200 9.13 13.64 13.82
C THR A 200 8.00 13.09 12.95
N ALA A 201 7.48 11.92 13.28
CA ALA A 201 6.32 11.32 12.60
C ALA A 201 5.12 12.29 12.52
N ASP A 202 4.87 13.06 13.58
CA ASP A 202 3.80 14.07 13.61
C ASP A 202 4.09 15.31 12.75
N GLU A 203 5.35 15.54 12.39
CA GLU A 203 5.81 16.63 11.52
C GLU A 203 6.00 16.19 10.05
N GLY A 204 5.71 14.93 9.75
CA GLY A 204 5.82 14.36 8.41
C GLY A 204 7.17 13.68 8.13
N GLY A 205 7.86 13.25 9.18
CA GLY A 205 8.99 12.32 9.13
C GLY A 205 8.53 10.87 8.96
N VAL A 206 9.37 9.92 9.39
CA VAL A 206 9.07 8.48 9.29
C VAL A 206 7.92 8.12 10.23
N ARG A 207 6.85 7.60 9.67
CA ARG A 207 5.62 7.35 10.44
C ARG A 207 5.56 5.98 11.09
N PHE A 208 6.17 4.96 10.47
CA PHE A 208 6.04 3.59 10.86
C PHE A 208 7.41 2.90 10.96
N TYR A 209 7.57 2.08 12.00
CA TYR A 209 8.74 1.22 12.17
C TYR A 209 8.30 -0.24 12.33
N ASN A 210 8.71 -1.11 11.39
CA ASN A 210 8.62 -2.56 11.56
C ASN A 210 9.66 -3.00 12.60
N LEU A 211 9.21 -3.76 13.59
CA LEU A 211 10.06 -4.41 14.58
C LEU A 211 10.65 -5.70 13.97
N ASP A 212 11.67 -5.50 13.12
CA ASP A 212 12.35 -6.48 12.27
C ASP A 212 11.55 -6.95 11.05
N ASN A 213 12.08 -7.95 10.35
CA ASN A 213 11.46 -8.69 9.26
C ASN A 213 11.58 -10.19 9.52
N GLU A 214 10.44 -10.88 9.60
CA GLU A 214 10.33 -12.33 9.71
C GLU A 214 11.26 -12.96 10.78
N PRO A 215 11.22 -12.47 12.03
CA PRO A 215 12.19 -12.88 13.06
C PRO A 215 12.08 -14.36 13.45
N ASP A 216 10.98 -14.98 13.17
CA ASP A 216 10.73 -16.39 13.45
C ASP A 216 11.44 -17.36 12.47
N ILE A 217 12.05 -16.84 11.40
CA ILE A 217 12.89 -17.61 10.47
C ILE A 217 14.36 -17.16 10.42
N TRP A 218 14.85 -16.35 11.37
CA TRP A 218 16.26 -15.92 11.42
C TRP A 218 17.26 -17.10 11.41
N HIS A 219 16.90 -18.21 12.02
CA HIS A 219 17.72 -19.42 12.04
C HIS A 219 18.04 -20.00 10.65
N SER A 220 17.30 -19.59 9.63
CA SER A 220 17.57 -19.94 8.23
C SER A 220 18.07 -18.74 7.42
N THR A 221 17.39 -17.62 7.52
CA THR A 221 17.69 -16.41 6.73
C THR A 221 18.96 -15.70 7.20
N HIS A 222 19.23 -15.68 8.52
CA HIS A 222 20.34 -14.99 9.15
C HIS A 222 21.19 -15.92 10.04
N ARG A 223 21.30 -17.19 9.66
CA ARG A 223 21.94 -18.19 10.50
C ARG A 223 23.44 -17.96 10.76
N ASP A 224 24.08 -17.07 10.01
CA ASP A 224 25.45 -16.62 10.25
C ASP A 224 25.60 -15.83 11.56
N VAL A 225 24.55 -15.16 12.03
CA VAL A 225 24.51 -14.40 13.28
C VAL A 225 23.48 -14.94 14.28
N HIS A 226 22.45 -15.67 13.81
CA HIS A 226 21.37 -16.22 14.64
C HIS A 226 21.05 -17.68 14.22
N PRO A 227 21.93 -18.66 14.51
CA PRO A 227 21.80 -20.02 13.99
C PRO A 227 20.69 -20.84 14.65
N LEU A 228 20.15 -20.42 15.79
CA LEU A 228 19.03 -21.09 16.48
C LEU A 228 17.74 -20.31 16.25
N GLY A 229 16.62 -21.01 16.29
CA GLY A 229 15.31 -20.35 16.21
C GLY A 229 15.08 -19.42 17.39
N ALA A 230 14.59 -18.21 17.13
CA ALA A 230 14.26 -17.24 18.18
C ALA A 230 13.11 -17.75 19.05
N SER A 231 13.27 -17.74 20.37
CA SER A 231 12.21 -18.10 21.30
C SER A 231 11.15 -16.98 21.42
N SER A 232 9.97 -17.34 21.87
CA SER A 232 8.91 -16.34 22.14
C SER A 232 9.35 -15.29 23.15
N ALA A 233 10.09 -15.72 24.20
CA ALA A 233 10.60 -14.81 25.22
C ALA A 233 11.62 -13.84 24.62
N GLU A 234 12.52 -14.31 23.78
CA GLU A 234 13.48 -13.47 23.07
C GLU A 234 12.76 -12.43 22.20
N LEU A 235 11.82 -12.86 21.35
CA LEU A 235 11.09 -11.95 20.46
C LEU A 235 10.28 -10.90 21.24
N ARG A 236 9.66 -11.29 22.36
CA ARG A 236 8.99 -10.35 23.28
C ARG A 236 9.96 -9.32 23.84
N ASP A 237 11.09 -9.77 24.40
CA ASP A 237 12.03 -8.90 25.12
C ASP A 237 12.67 -7.90 24.15
N ARG A 238 13.07 -8.34 22.95
CA ARG A 238 13.59 -7.47 21.90
C ARG A 238 12.53 -6.50 21.37
N ALA A 239 11.31 -6.95 21.17
CA ALA A 239 10.22 -6.07 20.74
C ALA A 239 9.89 -4.99 21.78
N ILE A 240 9.95 -5.33 23.08
CA ILE A 240 9.77 -4.36 24.16
C ILE A 240 10.94 -3.35 24.17
N GLU A 241 12.19 -3.84 24.14
CA GLU A 241 13.37 -3.01 24.17
C GLU A 241 13.38 -2.00 23.02
N ILE A 242 13.26 -2.51 21.79
CA ILE A 242 13.33 -1.65 20.59
C ILE A 242 12.07 -0.81 20.40
N GLY A 243 10.88 -1.37 20.66
CA GLY A 243 9.64 -0.62 20.59
C GLY A 243 9.60 0.53 21.60
N ALA A 244 10.11 0.34 22.82
CA ALA A 244 10.26 1.40 23.81
C ALA A 244 11.28 2.46 23.37
N ALA A 245 12.38 2.05 22.73
CA ALA A 245 13.38 2.97 22.19
C ALA A 245 12.78 3.84 21.06
N VAL A 246 12.01 3.24 20.14
CA VAL A 246 11.28 3.98 19.09
C VAL A 246 10.35 5.02 19.71
N LYS A 247 9.55 4.60 20.71
CA LYS A 247 8.59 5.51 21.39
C LYS A 247 9.26 6.61 22.21
N ALA A 248 10.48 6.39 22.68
CA ALA A 248 11.25 7.40 23.39
C ALA A 248 11.87 8.43 22.43
N ALA A 249 12.36 7.98 21.26
CA ALA A 249 12.98 8.85 20.26
C ALA A 249 11.93 9.63 19.44
N ASP A 250 10.85 8.97 19.02
CA ASP A 250 9.73 9.60 18.30
C ASP A 250 8.38 9.08 18.82
N PRO A 251 7.78 9.76 19.80
CA PRO A 251 6.50 9.33 20.41
C PRO A 251 5.33 9.26 19.42
N GLY A 252 5.39 10.01 18.31
CA GLY A 252 4.38 10.02 17.25
C GLY A 252 4.46 8.84 16.30
N ALA A 253 5.60 8.18 16.23
CA ALA A 253 5.82 7.05 15.34
C ALA A 253 5.06 5.80 15.82
N ALA A 254 4.56 5.01 14.87
CA ALA A 254 3.85 3.76 15.14
C ALA A 254 4.77 2.55 14.89
N THR A 255 4.65 1.55 15.74
CA THR A 255 5.40 0.30 15.67
C THR A 255 4.54 -0.85 15.18
N LEU A 256 5.10 -1.71 14.33
CA LEU A 256 4.46 -2.88 13.75
C LEU A 256 5.23 -4.15 14.13
N GLY A 257 4.54 -5.22 14.51
CA GLY A 257 5.15 -6.49 14.91
C GLY A 257 4.12 -7.60 15.16
N PRO A 258 4.56 -8.85 15.26
CA PRO A 258 5.94 -9.35 15.21
C PRO A 258 6.53 -9.47 13.80
N VAL A 259 5.82 -9.07 12.73
CA VAL A 259 6.24 -9.20 11.32
C VAL A 259 6.53 -10.66 10.96
N GLY A 260 5.64 -11.55 11.35
CA GLY A 260 5.83 -13.00 11.20
C GLY A 260 5.72 -13.47 9.74
N TRP A 261 6.57 -14.43 9.34
CA TRP A 261 6.79 -14.81 7.94
C TRP A 261 5.60 -15.47 7.23
N GLY A 262 4.66 -16.04 7.99
CA GLY A 262 3.54 -16.73 7.37
C GLY A 262 2.71 -17.58 8.34
N TRP A 263 2.05 -18.61 7.79
CA TRP A 263 1.04 -19.37 8.54
C TRP A 263 1.55 -20.03 9.83
N THR A 264 2.75 -20.59 9.83
CA THR A 264 3.31 -21.25 11.01
C THR A 264 3.57 -20.30 12.17
N SER A 265 3.88 -19.04 11.88
CA SER A 265 4.13 -17.98 12.88
C SER A 265 2.91 -17.64 13.74
N TRP A 266 1.71 -18.05 13.33
CA TRP A 266 0.52 -17.84 14.17
C TRP A 266 0.58 -18.66 15.46
N ASP A 267 1.11 -19.87 15.37
CA ASP A 267 1.11 -20.83 16.47
C ASP A 267 2.49 -21.04 17.09
N TYR A 268 3.58 -20.90 16.30
CA TYR A 268 4.91 -21.33 16.66
C TYR A 268 5.92 -20.17 16.59
N SER A 269 6.82 -20.11 17.56
CA SER A 269 8.01 -19.26 17.51
C SER A 269 9.06 -19.82 16.55
N GLY A 270 10.14 -19.07 16.30
CA GLY A 270 11.28 -19.55 15.52
C GLY A 270 11.92 -20.79 16.13
N LEU A 271 12.02 -20.85 17.47
CA LEU A 271 12.56 -22.00 18.20
C LEU A 271 11.71 -23.26 18.00
N ASP A 272 10.39 -23.14 18.05
CA ASP A 272 9.49 -24.25 17.76
C ASP A 272 9.63 -24.70 16.30
N GLN A 273 9.68 -23.76 15.36
CA GLN A 273 9.79 -24.06 13.92
C GLN A 273 11.12 -24.75 13.58
N GLU A 274 12.24 -24.25 14.09
CA GLU A 274 13.56 -24.87 13.89
C GLU A 274 13.62 -26.25 14.52
N THR A 275 13.26 -26.36 15.79
CA THR A 275 13.39 -27.60 16.54
C THR A 275 12.44 -28.67 16.00
N CYS A 276 11.15 -28.33 15.78
CA CYS A 276 10.19 -29.32 15.32
C CYS A 276 10.32 -29.62 13.82
N GLY A 277 10.81 -28.66 13.02
CA GLY A 277 11.20 -28.93 11.63
C GLY A 277 12.28 -30.01 11.52
N ARG A 278 13.23 -30.04 12.47
CA ARG A 278 14.30 -31.01 12.52
C ARG A 278 13.91 -32.33 13.22
N THR A 279 13.09 -32.29 14.26
CA THR A 279 12.80 -33.45 15.14
C THR A 279 11.41 -34.05 14.99
N GLY A 280 10.50 -33.36 14.31
CA GLY A 280 9.10 -33.78 14.17
C GLY A 280 8.22 -33.54 15.40
N CYS A 281 8.63 -32.68 16.35
CA CYS A 281 7.98 -32.47 17.65
C CYS A 281 6.70 -31.63 17.61
N TRP A 282 6.03 -31.48 16.47
CA TRP A 282 4.87 -30.62 16.29
C TRP A 282 3.69 -30.88 17.23
N ALA A 283 3.59 -32.08 17.80
CA ALA A 283 2.57 -32.42 18.79
C ALA A 283 2.84 -31.76 20.17
N ASP A 284 4.11 -31.52 20.52
CA ASP A 284 4.53 -30.91 21.78
C ASP A 284 5.75 -30.01 21.55
N PRO A 285 5.58 -28.85 20.91
CA PRO A 285 6.67 -27.92 20.63
C PRO A 285 7.21 -27.32 21.94
N PRO A 286 8.54 -27.29 22.15
CA PRO A 286 9.12 -26.99 23.46
C PRO A 286 8.86 -25.54 23.92
N ASP A 287 8.93 -24.56 23.04
CA ASP A 287 8.70 -23.17 23.40
C ASP A 287 7.20 -22.88 23.57
N ARG A 288 6.33 -23.56 22.81
CA ARG A 288 4.87 -23.50 23.03
C ARG A 288 4.49 -24.10 24.38
N ALA A 289 5.12 -25.23 24.76
CA ALA A 289 4.93 -25.81 26.10
C ALA A 289 5.37 -24.83 27.21
N ALA A 290 6.50 -24.12 27.01
CA ALA A 290 6.98 -23.10 27.95
C ALA A 290 6.03 -21.91 28.08
N ARG A 291 5.22 -21.62 27.06
CA ARG A 291 4.13 -20.59 27.07
C ARG A 291 2.81 -21.11 27.64
N GLY A 292 2.77 -22.29 28.24
CA GLY A 292 1.53 -22.90 28.73
C GLY A 292 0.60 -23.39 27.61
N GLY A 293 1.15 -23.76 26.46
CA GLY A 293 0.41 -24.26 25.30
C GLY A 293 -0.26 -23.18 24.43
N LEU A 294 -0.11 -21.90 24.74
CA LEU A 294 -0.71 -20.82 23.97
C LEU A 294 -0.08 -20.71 22.58
N PRO A 295 -0.87 -20.36 21.52
CA PRO A 295 -0.33 -19.91 20.24
C PRO A 295 0.62 -18.73 20.41
N PHE A 296 1.67 -18.64 19.58
CA PHE A 296 2.68 -17.59 19.70
C PHE A 296 2.06 -16.19 19.62
N THR A 297 1.24 -15.92 18.61
CA THR A 297 0.63 -14.60 18.43
C THR A 297 -0.28 -14.19 19.60
N THR A 298 -1.05 -15.13 20.15
CA THR A 298 -1.89 -14.90 21.33
C THR A 298 -1.03 -14.48 22.52
N TRP A 299 0.01 -15.27 22.82
CA TRP A 299 0.91 -15.03 23.93
C TRP A 299 1.66 -13.69 23.75
N TYR A 300 2.19 -13.44 22.56
CA TYR A 300 2.92 -12.20 22.23
C TYR A 300 2.08 -10.95 22.50
N LEU A 301 0.85 -10.90 21.99
CA LEU A 301 -0.07 -9.79 22.22
C LEU A 301 -0.38 -9.59 23.71
N GLN A 302 -0.58 -10.68 24.46
CA GLN A 302 -0.84 -10.61 25.90
C GLN A 302 0.38 -10.06 26.65
N GLN A 303 1.60 -10.43 26.29
CA GLN A 303 2.83 -9.95 26.92
C GLN A 303 3.05 -8.45 26.68
N LEU A 304 2.86 -7.98 25.43
CA LEU A 304 3.02 -6.55 25.12
C LEU A 304 1.94 -5.69 25.75
N ARG A 305 0.71 -6.20 25.86
CA ARG A 305 -0.34 -5.57 26.66
C ARG A 305 0.04 -5.48 28.14
N ALA A 306 0.57 -6.54 28.72
CA ALA A 306 1.00 -6.54 30.11
C ALA A 306 2.13 -5.53 30.35
N TYR A 307 3.05 -5.39 29.40
CA TYR A 307 4.07 -4.35 29.45
C TYR A 307 3.47 -2.93 29.45
N GLU A 308 2.54 -2.64 28.52
CA GLU A 308 1.85 -1.33 28.51
C GLU A 308 1.14 -1.04 29.83
N GLN A 309 0.45 -2.05 30.41
CA GLN A 309 -0.24 -1.90 31.69
C GLN A 309 0.72 -1.63 32.86
N ALA A 310 1.91 -2.20 32.82
CA ALA A 310 2.92 -2.03 33.88
C ALA A 310 3.72 -0.73 33.74
N HIS A 311 3.96 -0.26 32.52
CA HIS A 311 4.89 0.84 32.24
C HIS A 311 4.22 2.08 31.63
N GLY A 312 2.95 1.99 31.20
CA GLY A 312 2.22 3.09 30.58
C GLY A 312 2.66 3.42 29.15
N THR A 313 3.53 2.61 28.55
CA THR A 313 4.03 2.82 27.18
C THR A 313 3.56 1.71 26.25
N ARG A 314 2.81 2.08 25.21
CA ARG A 314 2.40 1.16 24.16
C ARG A 314 3.55 0.97 23.18
N VAL A 315 4.09 -0.25 23.13
CA VAL A 315 5.24 -0.61 22.28
C VAL A 315 4.85 -1.32 20.97
N LEU A 316 3.54 -1.58 20.78
CA LEU A 316 3.00 -2.20 19.58
C LEU A 316 1.69 -1.52 19.17
N ASP A 317 1.70 -0.82 18.05
CA ASP A 317 0.51 -0.14 17.50
C ASP A 317 -0.23 -1.01 16.48
N TYR A 318 0.52 -1.83 15.71
CA TYR A 318 -0.03 -2.72 14.69
C TYR A 318 0.44 -4.15 14.92
N PHE A 319 -0.51 -5.07 14.95
CA PHE A 319 -0.24 -6.50 14.84
C PHE A 319 -0.03 -6.82 13.36
N ASP A 320 1.19 -7.21 13.01
CA ASP A 320 1.65 -7.37 11.63
C ASP A 320 2.07 -8.81 11.35
N MET A 321 1.50 -9.39 10.30
CA MET A 321 1.79 -10.75 9.83
C MET A 321 1.89 -10.76 8.32
N HIS A 322 2.90 -11.39 7.76
CA HIS A 322 2.98 -11.65 6.33
C HIS A 322 2.02 -12.78 5.92
N PHE A 323 1.49 -12.70 4.73
CA PHE A 323 0.67 -13.76 4.19
C PHE A 323 0.86 -13.94 2.68
N TYR A 324 1.34 -15.11 2.33
CA TYR A 324 1.46 -15.57 0.95
C TYR A 324 0.64 -16.85 0.78
N PRO A 325 -0.23 -16.97 -0.24
CA PRO A 325 -0.93 -18.21 -0.52
C PRO A 325 0.10 -19.32 -0.78
N GLN A 326 -0.02 -20.42 -0.05
CA GLN A 326 0.97 -21.49 -0.08
C GLN A 326 0.72 -22.50 -1.21
N ALA A 327 -0.38 -22.36 -1.94
CA ALA A 327 -0.67 -23.17 -3.10
C ALA A 327 0.37 -22.94 -4.21
N ASN A 328 0.90 -24.03 -4.76
CA ASN A 328 2.00 -23.99 -5.71
C ASN A 328 1.69 -23.09 -6.92
N GLY A 329 2.65 -22.25 -7.32
CA GLY A 329 2.54 -21.36 -8.47
C GLY A 329 1.67 -20.10 -8.28
N VAL A 330 1.12 -19.85 -7.09
CA VAL A 330 0.25 -18.70 -6.83
C VAL A 330 1.04 -17.48 -6.38
N ALA A 331 1.74 -17.53 -5.24
CA ALA A 331 2.32 -16.34 -4.60
C ALA A 331 3.37 -15.62 -5.45
N PHE A 332 4.33 -16.35 -5.99
CA PHE A 332 5.47 -15.80 -6.74
C PHE A 332 5.51 -16.26 -8.21
N GLY A 333 4.51 -17.04 -8.62
CA GLY A 333 4.48 -17.59 -9.96
C GLY A 333 3.85 -16.64 -10.98
N ASN A 334 4.45 -16.55 -12.15
CA ASN A 334 3.86 -15.88 -13.33
C ASN A 334 3.08 -16.88 -14.21
N GLY A 335 2.73 -18.05 -13.65
CA GLY A 335 1.95 -19.06 -14.35
C GLY A 335 0.59 -18.49 -14.78
N ASN A 336 0.27 -18.68 -16.06
CA ASN A 336 -0.96 -18.18 -16.69
C ASN A 336 -1.76 -19.34 -17.33
N ASP A 337 -1.57 -20.55 -16.84
CA ASP A 337 -2.42 -21.68 -17.23
C ASP A 337 -3.79 -21.61 -16.54
N PRO A 338 -4.84 -22.20 -17.13
CA PRO A 338 -6.20 -22.07 -16.61
C PRO A 338 -6.38 -22.57 -15.16
N ALA A 339 -5.65 -23.62 -14.76
CA ALA A 339 -5.79 -24.20 -13.41
C ALA A 339 -5.17 -23.27 -12.36
N THR A 340 -3.95 -22.76 -12.60
CA THR A 340 -3.27 -21.78 -11.74
C THR A 340 -4.05 -20.47 -11.67
N ASN A 341 -4.60 -19.99 -12.79
CA ASN A 341 -5.43 -18.80 -12.84
C ASN A 341 -6.70 -18.94 -11.99
N ALA A 342 -7.39 -20.06 -12.11
CA ALA A 342 -8.57 -20.34 -11.30
C ALA A 342 -8.24 -20.46 -9.81
N LEU A 343 -7.13 -21.12 -9.47
CA LEU A 343 -6.64 -21.23 -8.09
C LEU A 343 -6.26 -19.88 -7.50
N ARG A 344 -5.54 -19.04 -8.25
CA ARG A 344 -5.18 -17.68 -7.82
C ARG A 344 -6.41 -16.87 -7.44
N LEU A 345 -7.43 -16.86 -8.27
CA LEU A 345 -8.65 -16.07 -8.02
C LEU A 345 -9.48 -16.61 -6.86
N ARG A 346 -9.59 -17.95 -6.68
CA ARG A 346 -10.37 -18.48 -5.56
C ARG A 346 -9.63 -18.47 -4.24
N SER A 347 -8.27 -18.49 -4.25
CA SER A 347 -7.46 -18.45 -3.03
C SER A 347 -7.48 -17.09 -2.31
N THR A 348 -7.97 -16.01 -2.94
CA THR A 348 -8.25 -14.75 -2.24
C THR A 348 -9.25 -14.91 -1.09
N ARG A 349 -10.05 -15.98 -1.11
CA ARG A 349 -10.95 -16.37 -0.01
C ARG A 349 -10.22 -16.70 1.28
N SER A 350 -8.94 -17.11 1.23
CA SER A 350 -8.09 -17.32 2.41
C SER A 350 -8.02 -16.09 3.31
N LEU A 351 -8.20 -14.89 2.74
CA LEU A 351 -8.14 -13.64 3.49
C LEU A 351 -9.37 -13.40 4.38
N TRP A 352 -10.54 -14.03 4.08
CA TRP A 352 -11.79 -13.64 4.76
C TRP A 352 -12.81 -14.76 4.98
N ASP A 353 -12.89 -15.77 4.09
CA ASP A 353 -14.03 -16.67 4.01
C ASP A 353 -13.95 -17.79 5.06
N PRO A 354 -14.94 -17.89 5.99
CA PRO A 354 -14.96 -18.93 7.01
C PRO A 354 -15.25 -20.33 6.46
N THR A 355 -15.63 -20.45 5.19
CA THR A 355 -15.97 -21.72 4.56
C THR A 355 -14.88 -22.22 3.60
N TYR A 356 -13.89 -21.37 3.28
CA TYR A 356 -12.81 -21.74 2.39
C TYR A 356 -11.70 -22.47 3.16
N VAL A 357 -11.44 -23.70 2.76
CA VAL A 357 -10.28 -24.46 3.21
C VAL A 357 -9.14 -24.19 2.24
N ASP A 358 -8.00 -23.74 2.76
CA ASP A 358 -6.83 -23.44 1.95
C ASP A 358 -6.35 -24.67 1.18
N GLU A 359 -6.12 -24.51 -0.12
CA GLU A 359 -5.79 -25.59 -1.06
C GLU A 359 -4.27 -25.88 -1.13
N SER A 360 -3.58 -25.72 0.00
CA SER A 360 -2.16 -26.02 0.16
C SER A 360 -1.93 -26.97 1.35
N TRP A 361 -0.67 -27.09 1.77
CA TRP A 361 -0.32 -27.82 2.98
C TRP A 361 -1.01 -27.30 4.25
N ILE A 362 -1.46 -26.04 4.25
CA ILE A 362 -2.22 -25.43 5.35
C ILE A 362 -3.50 -26.22 5.61
N ASN A 363 -4.24 -26.59 4.58
CA ASN A 363 -5.41 -27.47 4.62
C ASN A 363 -6.39 -27.18 5.77
N THR A 364 -6.63 -25.89 6.05
CA THR A 364 -7.58 -25.42 7.06
C THR A 364 -8.13 -24.04 6.66
N THR A 365 -9.14 -23.58 7.40
CA THR A 365 -9.72 -22.25 7.21
C THR A 365 -8.81 -21.19 7.83
N THR A 366 -8.23 -20.35 6.99
CA THR A 366 -7.28 -19.32 7.42
C THR A 366 -7.96 -18.06 7.94
N ARG A 367 -8.90 -17.48 7.19
CA ARG A 367 -9.63 -16.24 7.55
C ARG A 367 -8.69 -15.14 8.06
N VAL A 368 -7.63 -14.84 7.31
CA VAL A 368 -6.48 -14.06 7.82
C VAL A 368 -6.91 -12.73 8.47
N VAL A 369 -7.64 -11.87 7.74
CA VAL A 369 -7.99 -10.54 8.27
C VAL A 369 -8.98 -10.60 9.44
N PRO A 370 -10.10 -11.33 9.38
CA PRO A 370 -10.96 -11.51 10.55
C PRO A 370 -10.23 -12.16 11.74
N ARG A 371 -9.34 -13.14 11.51
CA ARG A 371 -8.54 -13.76 12.58
C ARG A 371 -7.62 -12.76 13.27
N MET A 372 -6.95 -11.87 12.53
CA MET A 372 -6.12 -10.81 13.11
C MET A 372 -6.96 -9.91 14.02
N ARG A 373 -8.10 -9.47 13.54
CA ARG A 373 -9.02 -8.60 14.30
C ARG A 373 -9.54 -9.28 15.57
N ASP A 374 -9.93 -10.55 15.47
CA ASP A 374 -10.39 -11.34 16.61
C ASP A 374 -9.28 -11.46 17.67
N LEU A 375 -8.03 -11.72 17.23
CA LEU A 375 -6.87 -11.84 18.11
C LEU A 375 -6.55 -10.54 18.84
N VAL A 376 -6.47 -9.41 18.14
CA VAL A 376 -6.17 -8.12 18.77
C VAL A 376 -7.30 -7.68 19.71
N ALA A 377 -8.56 -7.88 19.32
CA ALA A 377 -9.71 -7.55 20.15
C ALA A 377 -9.71 -8.34 21.49
N ALA A 378 -9.34 -9.62 21.43
CA ALA A 378 -9.30 -10.47 22.61
C ALA A 378 -8.07 -10.23 23.50
N ASN A 379 -6.88 -10.00 22.90
CA ASN A 379 -5.61 -10.07 23.62
C ASN A 379 -4.95 -8.71 23.85
N TYR A 380 -5.07 -7.77 22.88
CA TYR A 380 -4.50 -6.42 23.02
C TYR A 380 -5.42 -5.37 22.37
N PRO A 381 -6.56 -5.05 22.98
CA PRO A 381 -7.54 -4.12 22.40
C PRO A 381 -6.93 -2.76 22.06
N GLY A 382 -7.36 -2.21 20.91
CA GLY A 382 -6.83 -0.95 20.37
C GLY A 382 -5.60 -1.09 19.49
N THR A 383 -4.97 -2.27 19.43
CA THR A 383 -3.95 -2.57 18.41
C THR A 383 -4.63 -2.67 17.04
N LYS A 384 -4.04 -2.07 16.04
CA LYS A 384 -4.46 -2.15 14.63
C LYS A 384 -3.89 -3.41 13.98
N THR A 385 -4.28 -3.67 12.74
CA THR A 385 -3.85 -4.86 11.99
C THR A 385 -3.09 -4.47 10.73
N ALA A 386 -2.02 -5.19 10.41
CA ALA A 386 -1.20 -4.95 9.24
C ALA A 386 -0.80 -6.25 8.54
N ILE A 387 -0.67 -6.19 7.21
CA ILE A 387 -0.06 -7.23 6.37
C ILE A 387 1.00 -6.53 5.53
N THR A 388 2.24 -6.44 6.04
CA THR A 388 3.30 -5.68 5.37
C THR A 388 3.99 -6.42 4.24
N GLU A 389 3.69 -7.71 4.09
CA GLU A 389 4.00 -8.45 2.87
C GLU A 389 2.87 -9.40 2.48
N TYR A 390 2.45 -9.28 1.24
CA TYR A 390 1.55 -10.22 0.56
C TYR A 390 1.82 -10.19 -0.94
N ASN A 391 1.56 -11.30 -1.64
CA ASN A 391 1.61 -11.35 -3.10
C ASN A 391 0.77 -12.53 -3.61
N TRP A 392 0.04 -12.32 -4.71
CA TRP A 392 -0.72 -13.36 -5.40
C TRP A 392 -0.16 -13.67 -6.81
N GLY A 393 1.00 -13.12 -7.15
CA GLY A 393 1.71 -13.37 -8.40
C GLY A 393 1.03 -12.84 -9.66
N ALA A 394 1.64 -13.13 -10.80
CA ALA A 394 1.14 -12.84 -12.15
C ALA A 394 0.66 -11.38 -12.35
N LEU A 395 1.34 -10.42 -11.74
CA LEU A 395 0.99 -8.99 -11.86
C LEU A 395 1.24 -8.43 -13.27
N ASP A 396 1.95 -9.16 -14.11
CA ASP A 396 2.14 -8.92 -15.54
C ASP A 396 1.00 -9.45 -16.42
N HIS A 397 0.01 -10.14 -15.82
CA HIS A 397 -1.18 -10.66 -16.49
C HIS A 397 -2.48 -10.12 -15.88
N VAL A 398 -3.54 -10.08 -16.69
CA VAL A 398 -4.87 -9.64 -16.22
C VAL A 398 -5.37 -10.47 -15.05
N ASN A 399 -5.10 -11.78 -15.03
CA ASN A 399 -5.53 -12.64 -13.92
C ASN A 399 -4.94 -12.21 -12.57
N GLY A 400 -3.64 -11.84 -12.52
CA GLY A 400 -3.03 -11.26 -11.32
C GLY A 400 -3.64 -9.91 -10.94
N ALA A 401 -3.98 -9.08 -11.93
CA ALA A 401 -4.67 -7.81 -11.69
C ALA A 401 -6.08 -8.02 -11.10
N LEU A 402 -6.82 -9.04 -11.55
CA LEU A 402 -8.13 -9.39 -10.98
C LEU A 402 -8.00 -9.84 -9.52
N ALA A 403 -7.01 -10.72 -9.24
CA ALA A 403 -6.73 -11.15 -7.87
C ALA A 403 -6.37 -9.95 -6.98
N GLN A 404 -5.50 -9.06 -7.47
CA GLN A 404 -5.11 -7.86 -6.74
C GLN A 404 -6.28 -6.91 -6.51
N ALA A 405 -7.15 -6.69 -7.48
CA ALA A 405 -8.35 -5.86 -7.33
C ALA A 405 -9.34 -6.47 -6.31
N ASP A 406 -9.49 -7.78 -6.31
CA ASP A 406 -10.30 -8.51 -5.32
C ASP A 406 -9.72 -8.35 -3.91
N ILE A 407 -8.41 -8.51 -3.75
CA ILE A 407 -7.69 -8.36 -2.47
C ILE A 407 -7.86 -6.95 -1.89
N LEU A 408 -7.68 -5.91 -2.70
CA LEU A 408 -7.87 -4.52 -2.24
C LEU A 408 -9.30 -4.27 -1.76
N GLY A 409 -10.29 -4.86 -2.44
CA GLY A 409 -11.69 -4.82 -2.01
C GLY A 409 -11.94 -5.59 -0.70
N ILE A 410 -11.31 -6.76 -0.55
CA ILE A 410 -11.37 -7.56 0.67
C ILE A 410 -10.76 -6.79 1.85
N PHE A 411 -9.59 -6.18 1.70
CA PHE A 411 -8.95 -5.41 2.76
C PHE A 411 -9.84 -4.28 3.27
N GLY A 412 -10.47 -3.53 2.35
CA GLY A 412 -11.42 -2.49 2.71
C GLY A 412 -12.65 -3.04 3.44
N ARG A 413 -13.27 -4.10 2.92
CA ARG A 413 -14.47 -4.74 3.51
C ARG A 413 -14.19 -5.36 4.87
N GLU A 414 -13.06 -6.05 5.01
CA GLU A 414 -12.68 -6.74 6.25
C GLU A 414 -12.02 -5.81 7.28
N ARG A 415 -11.86 -4.50 6.95
CA ARG A 415 -11.33 -3.46 7.85
C ARG A 415 -9.90 -3.73 8.28
N LEU A 416 -9.05 -4.15 7.37
CA LEU A 416 -7.61 -4.14 7.58
C LEU A 416 -7.13 -2.70 7.70
N ASP A 417 -6.14 -2.43 8.57
CA ASP A 417 -5.68 -1.06 8.79
C ASP A 417 -4.50 -0.68 7.88
N LEU A 418 -3.65 -1.63 7.49
CA LEU A 418 -2.49 -1.39 6.65
C LEU A 418 -2.11 -2.64 5.85
N ALA A 419 -1.70 -2.46 4.59
CA ALA A 419 -1.12 -3.53 3.77
C ALA A 419 -0.10 -2.95 2.79
N THR A 420 0.97 -3.69 2.51
CA THR A 420 1.95 -3.36 1.46
C THR A 420 2.23 -4.56 0.58
N LEU A 421 1.91 -4.43 -0.72
CA LEU A 421 2.20 -5.46 -1.72
C LEU A 421 3.72 -5.65 -1.84
N TRP A 422 4.20 -6.92 -1.78
CA TRP A 422 5.63 -7.20 -1.78
C TRP A 422 6.33 -6.80 -3.08
N ALA A 423 5.84 -7.28 -4.21
CA ALA A 423 6.45 -7.01 -5.51
C ALA A 423 5.61 -5.98 -6.28
N PRO A 424 6.00 -4.69 -6.28
CA PRO A 424 5.24 -3.67 -7.00
C PRO A 424 5.28 -3.94 -8.51
N PRO A 425 4.14 -3.82 -9.20
CA PRO A 425 4.12 -3.89 -10.65
C PRO A 425 4.79 -2.65 -11.26
N SER A 426 5.39 -2.78 -12.42
CA SER A 426 5.73 -1.59 -13.21
C SER A 426 4.45 -0.86 -13.64
N SER A 427 4.55 0.44 -13.92
CA SER A 427 3.39 1.29 -14.28
C SER A 427 2.58 0.80 -15.48
N THR A 428 3.18 -0.02 -16.37
CA THR A 428 2.52 -0.56 -17.56
C THR A 428 1.92 -1.95 -17.35
N GLN A 429 2.24 -2.61 -16.25
CA GLN A 429 1.74 -3.96 -15.98
C GLN A 429 0.29 -3.97 -15.50
N PRO A 430 -0.48 -5.04 -15.79
CA PRO A 430 -1.85 -5.22 -15.33
C PRO A 430 -2.09 -5.00 -13.83
N GLY A 431 -1.15 -5.43 -12.98
CA GLY A 431 -1.23 -5.21 -11.54
C GLY A 431 -1.34 -3.73 -11.13
N ALA A 432 -0.70 -2.81 -11.85
CA ALA A 432 -0.82 -1.38 -11.58
C ALA A 432 -2.25 -0.86 -11.85
N TYR A 433 -2.94 -1.43 -12.84
CA TYR A 433 -4.32 -1.04 -13.12
C TYR A 433 -5.30 -1.48 -12.04
N ALA A 434 -5.01 -2.57 -11.31
CA ALA A 434 -5.79 -2.93 -10.13
C ALA A 434 -5.77 -1.80 -9.07
N PHE A 435 -4.59 -1.25 -8.77
CA PHE A 435 -4.46 -0.08 -7.89
C PHE A 435 -5.11 1.18 -8.47
N ARG A 436 -4.93 1.45 -9.78
CA ARG A 436 -5.58 2.59 -10.46
C ARG A 436 -7.10 2.55 -10.32
N MET A 437 -7.73 1.38 -10.42
CA MET A 437 -9.19 1.24 -10.23
C MET A 437 -9.65 1.75 -8.85
N TYR A 438 -8.81 1.69 -7.83
CA TYR A 438 -9.11 2.21 -6.49
C TYR A 438 -8.59 3.63 -6.26
N ARG A 439 -7.45 4.01 -6.87
CA ARG A 439 -6.72 5.23 -6.52
C ARG A 439 -6.73 6.32 -7.58
N ASN A 440 -6.89 5.96 -8.87
CA ASN A 440 -6.82 6.91 -9.99
C ASN A 440 -7.55 6.38 -11.24
N TYR A 441 -8.81 5.95 -11.09
CA TYR A 441 -9.54 5.25 -12.16
C TYR A 441 -9.81 6.10 -13.42
N ASP A 442 -9.76 7.42 -13.31
CA ASP A 442 -10.04 8.35 -14.41
C ASP A 442 -8.80 9.12 -14.92
N GLY A 443 -7.61 8.81 -14.37
CA GLY A 443 -6.37 9.52 -14.67
C GLY A 443 -6.32 10.96 -14.15
N ALA A 444 -7.31 11.35 -13.31
CA ALA A 444 -7.45 12.68 -12.73
C ALA A 444 -7.57 12.67 -11.20
N GLY A 445 -7.16 11.57 -10.58
CA GLY A 445 -7.20 11.36 -9.13
C GLY A 445 -8.56 10.88 -8.61
N GLY A 446 -9.43 10.35 -9.48
CA GLY A 446 -10.69 9.73 -9.08
C GLY A 446 -10.43 8.47 -8.23
N ARG A 447 -11.09 8.37 -7.05
CA ARG A 447 -10.85 7.30 -6.08
C ARG A 447 -12.11 6.54 -5.74
N PHE A 448 -11.93 5.27 -5.38
CA PHE A 448 -12.94 4.48 -4.68
C PHE A 448 -13.31 5.17 -3.36
N GLY A 449 -14.49 4.89 -2.82
CA GLY A 449 -14.94 5.50 -1.55
C GLY A 449 -14.07 5.09 -0.36
N ASP A 450 -14.11 5.93 0.67
CA ASP A 450 -13.36 5.77 1.92
C ASP A 450 -14.23 5.38 3.11
N ILE A 451 -15.55 5.26 2.90
CA ILE A 451 -16.50 4.71 3.88
C ILE A 451 -17.11 3.44 3.30
N GLY A 452 -16.60 2.29 3.73
CA GLY A 452 -17.12 0.98 3.35
C GLY A 452 -18.58 0.82 3.74
N VAL A 453 -19.35 0.13 2.89
CA VAL A 453 -20.76 -0.17 3.11
C VAL A 453 -21.03 -1.63 2.79
N ARG A 454 -22.15 -2.18 3.26
CA ARG A 454 -22.51 -3.57 2.95
C ARG A 454 -22.65 -3.78 1.44
N ALA A 455 -21.86 -4.73 0.92
CA ALA A 455 -21.98 -5.21 -0.46
C ALA A 455 -21.92 -6.75 -0.46
N THR A 456 -22.86 -7.39 -1.13
CA THR A 456 -22.98 -8.86 -1.16
C THR A 456 -23.25 -9.33 -2.57
N SER A 457 -22.67 -10.46 -2.92
CA SER A 457 -22.94 -11.23 -4.13
C SER A 457 -23.57 -12.58 -3.74
N ALA A 458 -24.50 -13.06 -4.51
CA ALA A 458 -25.04 -14.41 -4.32
C ALA A 458 -23.98 -15.50 -4.59
N ASP A 459 -22.93 -15.16 -5.38
CA ASP A 459 -21.73 -15.96 -5.56
C ASP A 459 -20.50 -15.05 -5.66
N GLN A 460 -19.85 -14.82 -4.51
CA GLN A 460 -18.65 -13.99 -4.39
C GLN A 460 -17.43 -14.62 -5.09
N SER A 461 -17.45 -15.91 -5.36
CA SER A 461 -16.37 -16.59 -6.09
C SER A 461 -16.43 -16.35 -7.60
N LEU A 462 -17.60 -16.06 -8.12
CA LEU A 462 -17.84 -15.77 -9.53
C LEU A 462 -17.78 -14.28 -9.82
N LEU A 463 -18.60 -13.49 -9.12
CA LEU A 463 -18.58 -12.02 -9.15
C LEU A 463 -18.40 -11.50 -7.73
N SER A 464 -17.25 -10.94 -7.42
CA SER A 464 -17.09 -10.22 -6.16
C SER A 464 -17.55 -8.78 -6.28
N VAL A 465 -18.14 -8.26 -5.19
CA VAL A 465 -18.66 -6.89 -5.14
C VAL A 465 -18.21 -6.18 -3.86
N TYR A 466 -17.78 -4.93 -4.03
CA TYR A 466 -17.36 -4.04 -2.95
C TYR A 466 -18.04 -2.69 -3.09
N GLY A 467 -18.56 -2.15 -2.00
CA GLY A 467 -19.26 -0.88 -1.98
C GLY A 467 -18.62 0.09 -1.00
N ALA A 468 -18.46 1.35 -1.39
CA ALA A 468 -18.05 2.40 -0.49
C ALA A 468 -18.62 3.76 -0.89
N GLU A 469 -18.94 4.59 0.10
CA GLU A 469 -19.30 5.98 -0.10
C GLU A 469 -18.05 6.85 0.02
N ARG A 470 -17.90 7.80 -0.88
CA ARG A 470 -16.81 8.77 -0.86
C ARG A 470 -17.18 9.93 0.06
N SER A 471 -16.42 10.12 1.16
CA SER A 471 -16.72 11.14 2.18
C SER A 471 -16.69 12.56 1.63
N THR A 472 -15.92 12.80 0.56
CA THR A 472 -15.70 14.14 -0.01
C THR A 472 -16.91 14.70 -0.75
N ASP A 473 -17.69 13.85 -1.41
CA ASP A 473 -18.83 14.27 -2.26
C ASP A 473 -20.09 13.41 -2.08
N GLY A 474 -20.03 12.35 -1.26
CA GLY A 474 -21.13 11.42 -1.00
C GLY A 474 -21.45 10.50 -2.18
N ALA A 475 -20.58 10.41 -3.18
CA ALA A 475 -20.76 9.47 -4.27
C ALA A 475 -20.64 8.04 -3.78
N LEU A 476 -21.55 7.16 -4.18
CA LEU A 476 -21.43 5.73 -3.97
C LEU A 476 -20.58 5.13 -5.08
N THR A 477 -19.52 4.42 -4.70
CA THR A 477 -18.68 3.66 -5.61
C THR A 477 -18.95 2.17 -5.41
N VAL A 478 -19.13 1.44 -6.50
CA VAL A 478 -19.37 -0.01 -6.49
C VAL A 478 -18.37 -0.66 -7.43
N MET A 479 -17.48 -1.45 -6.87
CA MET A 479 -16.48 -2.24 -7.60
C MET A 479 -16.97 -3.67 -7.76
N VAL A 480 -16.95 -4.19 -8.99
CA VAL A 480 -17.30 -5.58 -9.29
C VAL A 480 -16.15 -6.22 -10.04
N VAL A 481 -15.68 -7.36 -9.56
CA VAL A 481 -14.64 -8.16 -10.21
C VAL A 481 -15.28 -9.43 -10.76
N ASN A 482 -15.31 -9.59 -12.08
CA ASN A 482 -15.70 -10.83 -12.74
C ASN A 482 -14.46 -11.74 -12.81
N LYS A 483 -14.49 -12.81 -12.01
CA LYS A 483 -13.41 -13.80 -11.88
C LYS A 483 -13.59 -15.01 -12.81
N SER A 484 -14.54 -14.93 -13.75
CA SER A 484 -14.81 -16.00 -14.69
C SER A 484 -14.37 -15.65 -16.10
N GLY A 485 -13.94 -16.64 -16.86
CA GLY A 485 -13.63 -16.51 -18.28
C GLY A 485 -14.86 -16.31 -19.18
N ALA A 486 -16.01 -15.89 -18.62
CA ALA A 486 -17.26 -15.66 -19.35
C ALA A 486 -17.92 -14.35 -18.93
N ALA A 487 -18.61 -13.70 -19.86
CA ALA A 487 -19.45 -12.56 -19.56
C ALA A 487 -20.64 -12.97 -18.67
N GLN A 488 -20.93 -12.20 -17.62
CA GLN A 488 -21.98 -12.45 -16.64
C GLN A 488 -23.01 -11.32 -16.66
N THR A 489 -24.29 -11.61 -16.93
CA THR A 489 -25.37 -10.63 -16.82
C THR A 489 -26.03 -10.76 -15.45
N SER A 490 -25.96 -9.70 -14.63
CA SER A 490 -26.43 -9.74 -13.25
C SER A 490 -27.31 -8.56 -12.90
N PRO A 491 -28.37 -8.80 -12.10
CA PRO A 491 -29.11 -7.74 -11.45
C PRO A 491 -28.29 -7.12 -10.32
N VAL A 492 -28.30 -5.78 -10.24
CA VAL A 492 -27.65 -4.99 -9.19
C VAL A 492 -28.70 -4.17 -8.46
N SER A 493 -28.79 -4.35 -7.14
CA SER A 493 -29.67 -3.59 -6.26
C SER A 493 -28.86 -2.66 -5.35
N LEU A 494 -29.25 -1.37 -5.32
CA LEU A 494 -28.62 -0.33 -4.54
C LEU A 494 -29.63 0.20 -3.51
N ALA A 495 -29.67 -0.44 -2.34
CA ALA A 495 -30.62 -0.07 -1.29
C ALA A 495 -30.38 1.37 -0.82
N GLY A 496 -31.46 2.11 -0.64
CA GLY A 496 -31.41 3.52 -0.22
C GLY A 496 -30.99 4.51 -1.32
N ARG A 497 -30.84 4.05 -2.58
CA ARG A 497 -30.58 4.94 -3.73
C ARG A 497 -31.82 5.02 -4.63
N GLY A 498 -32.07 6.22 -5.15
CA GLY A 498 -33.15 6.49 -6.11
C GLY A 498 -32.73 6.20 -7.56
N SER A 499 -33.50 6.74 -8.49
CA SER A 499 -33.13 6.74 -9.91
C SER A 499 -32.01 7.75 -10.17
N GLY A 500 -31.14 7.46 -11.14
CA GLY A 500 -29.99 8.26 -11.48
C GLY A 500 -29.15 7.66 -12.60
N THR A 501 -27.92 8.09 -12.69
CA THR A 501 -26.96 7.61 -13.68
C THR A 501 -25.62 7.35 -13.01
N ALA A 502 -25.07 6.15 -13.19
CA ALA A 502 -23.72 5.81 -12.75
C ALA A 502 -22.72 6.00 -13.91
N ARG A 503 -21.61 6.66 -13.64
CA ARG A 503 -20.43 6.61 -14.52
C ARG A 503 -19.76 5.27 -14.38
N VAL A 504 -19.31 4.69 -15.51
CA VAL A 504 -18.75 3.34 -15.53
C VAL A 504 -17.31 3.37 -16.04
N TYR A 505 -16.42 2.73 -15.30
CA TYR A 505 -15.02 2.53 -15.69
C TYR A 505 -14.73 1.02 -15.68
N ARG A 506 -13.99 0.54 -16.68
CA ARG A 506 -13.67 -0.89 -16.86
C ARG A 506 -12.20 -1.12 -17.11
N TYR A 507 -11.69 -2.18 -16.52
CA TYR A 507 -10.38 -2.73 -16.84
C TYR A 507 -10.52 -4.25 -17.01
N GLY A 508 -9.81 -4.87 -17.94
CA GLY A 508 -9.86 -6.32 -18.11
C GLY A 508 -9.21 -6.83 -19.39
N ALA A 509 -9.49 -8.09 -19.72
CA ALA A 509 -8.87 -8.79 -20.83
C ALA A 509 -9.13 -8.15 -22.20
N ASP A 510 -10.26 -7.47 -22.37
CA ASP A 510 -10.60 -6.78 -23.63
C ASP A 510 -9.64 -5.62 -23.94
N ASN A 511 -9.10 -4.97 -22.90
CA ASN A 511 -8.11 -3.89 -23.03
C ASN A 511 -7.17 -3.88 -21.81
N PRO A 512 -6.13 -4.69 -21.79
CA PRO A 512 -5.21 -4.78 -20.64
C PRO A 512 -4.26 -3.58 -20.50
N ALA A 513 -4.26 -2.66 -21.47
CA ALA A 513 -3.38 -1.49 -21.48
C ALA A 513 -4.03 -0.20 -20.99
N ALA A 514 -5.34 -0.20 -20.66
CA ALA A 514 -6.02 1.01 -20.20
C ALA A 514 -7.31 0.73 -19.45
N ILE A 515 -7.64 1.62 -18.51
CA ILE A 515 -9.00 1.72 -17.95
C ILE A 515 -9.87 2.46 -18.97
N VAL A 516 -10.96 1.84 -19.38
CA VAL A 516 -11.90 2.38 -20.37
C VAL A 516 -13.07 3.05 -19.68
N ARG A 517 -13.36 4.31 -20.02
CA ARG A 517 -14.61 4.98 -19.65
C ARG A 517 -15.73 4.41 -20.53
N ALA A 518 -16.54 3.49 -19.98
CA ALA A 518 -17.68 2.90 -20.66
C ALA A 518 -18.90 3.83 -20.69
N ALA A 519 -19.95 3.44 -21.43
CA ALA A 519 -21.22 4.16 -21.42
C ALA A 519 -21.81 4.24 -20.00
N ASP A 520 -22.49 5.33 -19.70
CA ASP A 520 -23.15 5.52 -18.42
C ASP A 520 -24.27 4.48 -18.22
N GLN A 521 -24.38 4.00 -16.99
CA GLN A 521 -25.40 3.03 -16.59
C GLN A 521 -26.60 3.75 -15.98
N PRO A 522 -27.77 3.72 -16.62
CA PRO A 522 -29.00 4.19 -16.00
C PRO A 522 -29.37 3.33 -14.79
N VAL A 523 -29.80 3.97 -13.71
CA VAL A 523 -30.30 3.33 -12.48
C VAL A 523 -31.75 3.73 -12.32
N SER A 524 -32.65 2.78 -12.17
CA SER A 524 -34.09 3.00 -11.97
C SER A 524 -34.51 2.48 -10.61
N ALA A 525 -35.05 3.35 -9.76
CA ALA A 525 -35.50 2.99 -8.40
C ALA A 525 -34.45 2.21 -7.60
N GLY A 526 -33.16 2.56 -7.74
CA GLY A 526 -32.06 1.90 -7.05
C GLY A 526 -31.68 0.55 -7.63
N ALA A 527 -32.08 0.20 -8.85
CA ALA A 527 -31.72 -1.07 -9.48
C ALA A 527 -31.36 -0.91 -10.96
N PHE A 528 -30.57 -1.85 -11.46
CA PHE A 528 -30.24 -2.00 -12.88
C PHE A 528 -29.78 -3.43 -13.15
N GLU A 529 -29.77 -3.81 -14.40
CA GLU A 529 -29.14 -5.02 -14.89
C GLU A 529 -28.01 -4.64 -15.84
N THR A 530 -26.89 -5.35 -15.77
CA THR A 530 -25.75 -5.09 -16.64
C THR A 530 -24.93 -6.35 -16.88
N THR A 531 -24.17 -6.34 -17.98
CA THR A 531 -23.24 -7.40 -18.31
C THR A 531 -21.82 -6.99 -17.91
N PHE A 532 -21.18 -7.83 -17.09
CA PHE A 532 -19.78 -7.74 -16.71
C PHE A 532 -18.96 -8.58 -17.71
N PRO A 533 -18.08 -8.01 -18.50
CA PRO A 533 -17.24 -8.77 -19.42
C PRO A 533 -16.45 -9.87 -18.70
N ALA A 534 -16.03 -10.91 -19.43
CA ALA A 534 -15.12 -11.92 -18.91
C ALA A 534 -13.84 -11.26 -18.36
N ASP A 535 -13.29 -11.81 -17.30
CA ASP A 535 -12.01 -11.40 -16.73
C ASP A 535 -11.87 -9.87 -16.63
N SER A 536 -12.78 -9.22 -15.90
CA SER A 536 -12.84 -7.76 -15.84
C SER A 536 -13.11 -7.21 -14.44
N VAL A 537 -12.68 -5.96 -14.25
CA VAL A 537 -13.02 -5.11 -13.11
C VAL A 537 -13.91 -3.97 -13.61
N THR A 538 -15.08 -3.78 -13.01
CA THR A 538 -16.02 -2.71 -13.35
C THR A 538 -16.29 -1.85 -12.13
N LEU A 539 -16.07 -0.55 -12.25
CA LEU A 539 -16.38 0.45 -11.23
C LEU A 539 -17.58 1.30 -11.67
N PHE A 540 -18.60 1.34 -10.83
CA PHE A 540 -19.70 2.29 -10.95
C PHE A 540 -19.50 3.44 -9.96
N VAL A 541 -19.67 4.67 -10.42
CA VAL A 541 -19.61 5.88 -9.61
C VAL A 541 -20.95 6.61 -9.71
N LEU A 542 -21.75 6.51 -8.65
CA LEU A 542 -23.05 7.12 -8.55
C LEU A 542 -22.95 8.43 -7.76
N PRO A 543 -23.21 9.59 -8.35
CA PRO A 543 -23.31 10.83 -7.58
C PRO A 543 -24.38 10.72 -6.48
N ARG A 544 -24.24 11.52 -5.42
CA ARG A 544 -25.28 11.65 -4.41
C ARG A 544 -26.57 12.16 -5.06
N ALA A 545 -27.72 11.56 -4.71
CA ALA A 545 -29.00 11.83 -5.36
C ALA A 545 -29.45 13.31 -5.29
N ASP A 546 -29.00 14.07 -4.29
CA ASP A 546 -29.37 15.47 -4.05
C ASP A 546 -28.30 16.48 -4.51
N SER A 547 -27.23 16.02 -5.14
CA SER A 547 -26.15 16.90 -5.57
C SER A 547 -26.31 17.25 -7.05
N THR A 548 -27.01 18.34 -7.34
CA THR A 548 -26.57 19.15 -8.48
C THR A 548 -25.10 19.45 -8.24
N PRO A 549 -24.18 19.07 -9.15
CA PRO A 549 -22.76 19.32 -8.93
C PRO A 549 -22.57 20.77 -8.54
N PRO A 550 -21.87 21.09 -7.45
CA PRO A 550 -21.59 22.48 -7.14
C PRO A 550 -20.81 23.03 -8.31
N THR A 551 -21.38 24.00 -8.99
CA THR A 551 -20.72 24.70 -10.10
C THR A 551 -19.67 25.62 -9.47
N VAL A 552 -18.53 25.02 -9.08
CA VAL A 552 -17.40 25.75 -8.53
C VAL A 552 -16.51 26.18 -9.68
N THR A 553 -16.34 27.47 -9.83
CA THR A 553 -15.48 28.07 -10.86
C THR A 553 -14.28 28.72 -10.17
N ALA A 554 -13.08 28.36 -10.58
CA ALA A 554 -11.87 29.05 -10.16
C ALA A 554 -11.52 30.13 -11.18
N ARG A 555 -11.34 31.36 -10.72
CA ARG A 555 -10.86 32.50 -11.54
C ARG A 555 -9.44 32.83 -11.08
N TYR A 556 -8.58 33.07 -12.06
CA TYR A 556 -7.18 33.41 -11.83
C TYR A 556 -6.90 34.85 -12.26
N LEU A 557 -6.18 35.57 -11.43
CA LEU A 557 -5.63 36.90 -11.72
C LEU A 557 -4.14 36.89 -11.35
N ASN A 558 -3.28 37.27 -12.30
CA ASN A 558 -1.89 37.54 -11.96
C ASN A 558 -1.83 38.89 -11.21
N LEU A 559 -1.47 38.85 -9.94
CA LEU A 559 -1.27 40.01 -9.08
C LEU A 559 0.14 40.57 -9.19
N ASP A 560 1.04 39.87 -9.86
CA ASP A 560 2.39 40.32 -10.07
C ASP A 560 2.50 41.20 -11.30
N ARG A 561 2.90 42.46 -11.09
CA ARG A 561 3.11 43.45 -12.14
C ARG A 561 4.56 43.74 -12.45
N ALA A 562 5.48 43.05 -11.77
CA ALA A 562 6.91 43.18 -11.95
C ALA A 562 7.50 41.88 -12.58
N PRO A 563 7.57 41.82 -13.94
CA PRO A 563 8.10 40.64 -14.61
C PRO A 563 9.62 40.58 -14.41
N GLY A 564 10.11 39.84 -13.45
CA GLY A 564 11.53 39.65 -13.20
C GLY A 564 11.96 39.71 -11.74
N ASP A 565 11.00 39.77 -10.81
CA ASP A 565 11.28 39.77 -9.38
C ASP A 565 11.33 38.38 -8.73
N ASN A 566 11.31 37.31 -9.52
CA ASN A 566 11.28 35.91 -9.08
C ASN A 566 10.14 35.57 -8.10
N GLN A 567 9.06 36.33 -8.11
CA GLN A 567 7.88 36.09 -7.28
C GLN A 567 6.68 35.70 -8.15
N ILE A 568 5.92 34.75 -7.68
CA ILE A 568 4.63 34.37 -8.28
C ILE A 568 3.54 34.77 -7.30
N LYS A 569 2.67 35.71 -7.73
CA LYS A 569 1.56 36.23 -6.91
C LYS A 569 0.21 35.88 -7.52
N PRO A 570 -0.27 34.63 -7.43
CA PRO A 570 -1.55 34.23 -7.97
C PRO A 570 -2.68 34.82 -7.12
N GLY A 571 -3.57 35.58 -7.73
CA GLY A 571 -4.88 35.87 -7.18
C GLY A 571 -5.85 34.79 -7.64
N ILE A 572 -6.44 34.06 -6.71
CA ILE A 572 -7.40 32.99 -7.01
C ILE A 572 -8.72 33.34 -6.33
N GLN A 573 -9.79 33.44 -7.13
CA GLN A 573 -11.15 33.56 -6.66
C GLN A 573 -11.89 32.26 -6.95
N VAL A 574 -12.57 31.74 -5.95
CA VAL A 574 -13.41 30.55 -6.08
C VAL A 574 -14.86 30.98 -5.93
N ASP A 575 -15.63 30.81 -6.98
CA ASP A 575 -17.07 31.14 -7.01
C ASP A 575 -17.88 29.85 -6.92
N ASN A 576 -18.83 29.79 -5.99
CA ASN A 576 -19.85 28.75 -5.96
C ASN A 576 -21.09 29.24 -6.71
N GLY A 577 -21.28 28.78 -7.94
CA GLY A 577 -22.46 29.07 -8.76
C GLY A 577 -23.65 28.15 -8.50
N GLY A 578 -23.50 27.15 -7.62
CA GLY A 578 -24.56 26.23 -7.25
C GLY A 578 -25.46 26.76 -6.14
N ALA A 579 -26.65 26.18 -6.02
CA ALA A 579 -27.61 26.51 -4.95
C ALA A 579 -27.22 25.99 -3.57
N THR A 580 -26.27 25.05 -3.47
CA THR A 580 -25.85 24.40 -2.24
C THR A 580 -24.52 24.97 -1.75
N ALA A 581 -24.40 25.26 -0.44
CA ALA A 581 -23.16 25.72 0.17
C ALA A 581 -22.07 24.64 0.09
N VAL A 582 -20.87 25.04 -0.37
CA VAL A 582 -19.69 24.16 -0.42
C VAL A 582 -18.81 24.53 0.79
N PRO A 583 -18.55 23.59 1.72
CA PRO A 583 -17.62 23.84 2.81
C PRO A 583 -16.22 24.14 2.29
N LEU A 584 -15.59 25.22 2.76
CA LEU A 584 -14.23 25.60 2.33
C LEU A 584 -13.19 24.52 2.61
N SER A 585 -13.41 23.68 3.62
CA SER A 585 -12.58 22.49 3.91
C SER A 585 -12.60 21.42 2.81
N ARG A 586 -13.55 21.50 1.87
CA ARG A 586 -13.66 20.59 0.71
C ARG A 586 -13.17 21.23 -0.59
N VAL A 587 -12.65 22.46 -0.53
CA VAL A 587 -12.14 23.16 -1.71
C VAL A 587 -10.62 23.14 -1.69
N THR A 588 -10.03 22.41 -2.64
CA THR A 588 -8.60 22.43 -2.87
C THR A 588 -8.32 23.13 -4.18
N VAL A 589 -7.44 24.13 -4.17
CA VAL A 589 -7.01 24.84 -5.38
C VAL A 589 -5.57 24.46 -5.65
N ARG A 590 -5.32 23.83 -6.79
CA ARG A 590 -3.97 23.50 -7.25
C ARG A 590 -3.56 24.54 -8.30
N TYR A 591 -2.40 25.19 -8.08
CA TYR A 591 -1.80 26.16 -9.00
C TYR A 591 -0.49 25.59 -9.55
N TRP A 592 -0.43 25.40 -10.84
CA TRP A 592 0.72 24.83 -11.53
C TRP A 592 1.54 25.96 -12.19
N PHE A 593 2.83 25.95 -12.03
CA PHE A 593 3.74 26.92 -12.68
C PHE A 593 5.04 26.23 -13.12
N THR A 594 5.66 26.74 -14.19
CA THR A 594 6.97 26.29 -14.64
C THR A 594 8.03 27.14 -13.95
N ARG A 595 9.05 26.49 -13.42
CA ARG A 595 10.21 27.17 -12.84
C ARG A 595 11.31 27.23 -13.90
N ASP A 596 11.64 28.42 -14.38
CA ASP A 596 12.70 28.65 -15.34
C ASP A 596 14.01 28.94 -14.56
N GLY A 597 14.87 27.96 -14.48
CA GLY A 597 16.27 28.04 -14.03
C GLY A 597 16.56 28.76 -12.71
N GLY A 598 17.34 28.13 -11.81
CA GLY A 598 17.89 28.80 -10.61
C GLY A 598 17.74 28.01 -9.32
N SER A 599 18.76 28.11 -8.45
CA SER A 599 19.00 27.36 -7.23
C SER A 599 17.81 27.27 -6.24
N ARG A 600 17.82 26.17 -5.50
CA ARG A 600 16.82 25.71 -4.54
C ARG A 600 16.63 26.65 -3.33
N ARG A 601 15.83 27.70 -3.41
CA ARG A 601 15.18 28.28 -2.22
C ARG A 601 13.87 28.92 -2.61
N SER A 602 12.75 28.29 -2.32
CA SER A 602 11.45 28.94 -2.30
C SER A 602 10.99 29.08 -0.85
N THR A 603 10.99 30.28 -0.31
CA THR A 603 10.29 30.58 0.93
C THR A 603 8.79 30.58 0.65
N ARG A 604 8.07 29.66 1.28
CA ARG A 604 6.62 29.58 1.20
C ARG A 604 6.00 30.58 2.18
N GLY A 605 5.37 31.61 1.70
CA GLY A 605 4.50 32.47 2.48
C GLY A 605 3.03 32.15 2.13
N ALA A 606 2.34 31.37 2.95
CA ALA A 606 0.90 31.21 2.82
C ALA A 606 0.20 32.24 3.71
N THR A 607 -0.53 33.19 3.08
CA THR A 607 -1.52 33.97 3.80
C THR A 607 -2.82 33.17 3.77
N GLY A 608 -3.35 32.83 4.95
CA GLY A 608 -4.54 31.99 5.12
C GLY A 608 -5.81 32.54 4.44
N PRO A 609 -6.86 31.68 4.30
CA PRO A 609 -8.07 32.04 3.58
C PRO A 609 -8.82 33.16 4.30
N ARG A 610 -9.18 34.20 3.54
CA ARG A 610 -10.19 35.17 3.97
C ARG A 610 -11.55 34.65 3.55
N SER A 611 -12.43 34.38 4.51
CA SER A 611 -13.82 34.05 4.24
C SER A 611 -14.55 35.28 3.65
N ALA A 612 -15.06 35.14 2.44
CA ALA A 612 -16.03 36.07 1.90
C ALA A 612 -17.44 35.68 2.38
N ALA A 613 -18.15 36.57 3.01
CA ALA A 613 -19.53 36.36 3.39
C ALA A 613 -20.41 36.14 2.14
N ALA A 614 -21.32 35.17 2.22
CA ALA A 614 -22.28 34.88 1.18
C ALA A 614 -23.15 36.14 0.90
N ARG A 615 -23.25 36.55 -0.36
CA ARG A 615 -24.17 37.60 -0.77
C ARG A 615 -25.55 37.01 -1.04
N SER A 616 -26.55 37.50 -0.33
CA SER A 616 -27.93 37.49 -0.80
C SER A 616 -28.11 38.53 -1.89
N PRO A 617 -28.97 38.34 -2.89
CA PRO A 617 -29.21 39.36 -3.91
C PRO A 617 -29.93 40.58 -3.26
N GLY A 618 -29.24 41.71 -3.19
CA GLY A 618 -29.88 42.98 -2.87
C GLY A 618 -29.28 43.80 -1.72
N GLY A 619 -28.10 43.58 -1.20
CA GLY A 619 -27.59 44.37 -0.07
C GLY A 619 -26.11 44.76 -0.18
N ARG A 620 -25.79 46.06 -0.07
CA ARG A 620 -24.41 46.53 0.16
C ARG A 620 -24.02 46.22 1.61
N SER A 621 -23.00 45.40 1.85
CA SER A 621 -22.48 45.15 3.19
C SER A 621 -21.05 45.64 3.33
N ARG A 622 -20.80 46.33 4.47
CA ARG A 622 -19.48 46.79 4.93
C ARG A 622 -18.71 45.59 5.53
N CYS A 623 -17.39 45.55 5.33
CA CYS A 623 -16.52 44.55 5.93
C CYS A 623 -16.47 44.68 7.46
N PRO A 624 -16.58 43.56 8.23
CA PRO A 624 -16.35 43.58 9.67
C PRO A 624 -14.85 43.51 10.01
N PRO A 625 -14.42 43.91 11.23
CA PRO A 625 -13.04 43.95 11.62
C PRO A 625 -12.43 42.57 11.87
N VAL A 626 -11.11 42.47 11.71
CA VAL A 626 -10.30 41.24 11.76
C VAL A 626 -10.23 40.70 13.21
N GLY A 627 -10.85 39.56 13.45
CA GLY A 627 -10.64 38.77 14.67
C GLY A 627 -9.45 37.81 14.50
N ARG A 628 -8.60 37.72 15.52
CA ARG A 628 -7.46 36.78 15.57
C ARG A 628 -7.99 35.33 15.56
N ALA A 629 -7.74 34.59 14.49
CA ALA A 629 -7.96 33.15 14.44
C ALA A 629 -6.67 32.42 14.84
N ARG A 630 -6.77 31.46 15.73
CA ARG A 630 -5.70 30.52 16.09
C ARG A 630 -5.46 29.61 14.88
N THR A 631 -4.19 29.53 14.49
CA THR A 631 -3.68 28.70 13.39
C THR A 631 -3.86 27.23 13.75
N ARG A 632 -4.69 26.48 13.00
CA ARG A 632 -4.52 25.06 12.79
C ARG A 632 -3.83 24.90 11.45
N THR A 633 -2.67 24.29 11.46
CA THR A 633 -1.89 23.96 10.27
C THR A 633 -2.67 22.98 9.40
N SER A 634 -3.10 23.42 8.22
CA SER A 634 -3.59 22.55 7.17
C SER A 634 -2.40 22.18 6.27
N ARG A 635 -2.17 20.89 6.08
CA ARG A 635 -1.14 20.32 5.21
C ARG A 635 -1.33 20.81 3.78
N TRP A 636 -0.26 21.29 3.17
CA TRP A 636 -0.21 21.65 1.76
C TRP A 636 0.71 20.66 1.04
N ALA A 637 0.19 19.98 0.02
CA ALA A 637 0.98 19.15 -0.85
C ALA A 637 1.96 19.97 -1.70
N SER A 638 3.16 19.46 -1.88
CA SER A 638 4.22 20.07 -2.68
C SER A 638 3.89 20.00 -4.18
N PRO A 639 3.97 21.08 -4.96
CA PRO A 639 3.66 21.02 -6.38
C PRO A 639 4.90 20.79 -7.23
N ARG A 640 4.90 19.73 -8.02
CA ARG A 640 5.69 19.70 -9.26
C ARG A 640 4.95 20.40 -10.37
N ALA A 641 5.65 21.24 -11.10
CA ALA A 641 5.07 22.33 -11.86
C ALA A 641 4.78 22.01 -13.32
N ARG A 642 3.55 22.15 -13.77
CA ARG A 642 3.22 22.51 -15.16
C ARG A 642 2.03 23.47 -15.21
N TRP A 643 2.18 24.52 -15.98
CA TRP A 643 1.16 25.56 -16.16
C TRP A 643 0.36 25.34 -17.44
N ARG A 644 -0.98 25.42 -17.40
CA ARG A 644 -1.83 25.58 -18.58
C ARG A 644 -2.62 26.87 -18.49
N ARG A 645 -2.55 27.64 -19.53
CA ARG A 645 -3.28 28.92 -19.75
C ARG A 645 -4.56 28.64 -20.51
N THR A 646 -5.70 28.94 -19.93
CA THR A 646 -6.94 29.10 -20.72
C THR A 646 -7.36 30.57 -20.70
N ARG A 647 -7.50 31.16 -21.88
CA ARG A 647 -8.06 32.51 -22.06
C ARG A 647 -9.56 32.42 -22.27
N ARG A 648 -10.33 33.24 -21.58
CA ARG A 648 -11.61 33.80 -22.08
C ARG A 648 -11.78 35.24 -21.59
N PRO A 649 -12.43 36.14 -22.37
CA PRO A 649 -12.48 37.55 -22.10
C PRO A 649 -13.72 37.98 -21.29
N GLY A 650 -13.53 38.98 -20.44
CA GLY A 650 -14.46 40.03 -20.06
C GLY A 650 -15.56 39.73 -19.08
N SER A 651 -15.36 40.11 -17.83
CA SER A 651 -16.35 40.84 -17.03
C SER A 651 -15.69 41.33 -15.73
N SER A 652 -16.04 42.54 -15.33
CA SER A 652 -15.49 43.33 -14.24
C SER A 652 -15.74 42.71 -12.86
N SER A 653 -14.70 42.56 -12.09
CA SER A 653 -14.78 42.17 -10.67
C SER A 653 -14.10 43.21 -9.80
N SER A 654 -14.79 43.63 -8.75
CA SER A 654 -14.27 44.53 -7.72
C SER A 654 -13.32 43.77 -6.79
N VAL A 655 -12.07 44.17 -6.80
CA VAL A 655 -11.02 43.71 -5.86
C VAL A 655 -10.96 44.69 -4.69
N CYS A 656 -11.04 44.22 -3.47
CA CYS A 656 -10.68 45.02 -2.29
C CYS A 656 -9.17 45.05 -2.12
N PRO A 657 -8.52 46.20 -2.06
CA PRO A 657 -7.09 46.30 -1.85
C PRO A 657 -6.73 46.04 -0.36
N SER A 658 -5.69 45.25 -0.14
CA SER A 658 -5.06 45.10 1.16
C SER A 658 -4.25 46.35 1.52
N ARG A 659 -4.55 47.00 2.63
CA ARG A 659 -3.65 48.00 3.23
C ARG A 659 -2.46 47.29 3.85
N THR A 660 -1.28 47.59 3.34
CA THR A 660 -0.01 47.28 4.02
C THR A 660 0.18 48.26 5.18
N GLY A 661 0.13 47.76 6.41
CA GLY A 661 0.60 48.46 7.58
C GLY A 661 2.08 48.11 7.83
N ARG A 662 2.94 49.15 7.79
CA ARG A 662 4.28 49.09 8.36
C ARG A 662 4.21 48.94 9.89
N ARG A 663 4.89 47.99 10.45
CA ARG A 663 5.95 48.02 11.49
C ARG A 663 6.40 46.62 11.77
#